data_36c6b80e23d3580430bd6aea311dfd54
#
_entry.id   36c6b80e23d3580430bd6aea311dfd54
#
_cell.length_a   1.000
_cell.length_b   1.000
_cell.length_c   1.000
_cell.angle_alpha   90.00
_cell.angle_beta   90.00
_cell.angle_gamma   90.00
#
_symmetry.space_group_name_H-M   'P 1'
#
loop_
_entity.id
_entity.type
_entity.pdbx_description
1 polymer ?
#
loop_
_entity_poly.entity_id
_entity_poly.type
_entity_poly.pdbx_seq_one_letter_code
_entity_poly.pdbx_strand_id
1 'polypeptide(L)'
;MIAARAATGRVIVARSDARWLQANPAHDPYLEAGDVVTIPDRPSSVAVVRADGSICTVAHVQDVEALPYVLACAPDAAPDLAWIAQPDGTVSESKVAMWNRDVQDTPAPGSWIWAPDRGSRWPPALSRALAEFMATQGVSGLADDGSPLPAPPIAPVHQTAFPSGAPGRSAAFPVTGGDWGTAGILQTPTARMNDAGEASLSMSHVSPYTRLNFTLQPLDWLEIGFRYTDVSNQPYGPVSLSGTQSYKDKSIDAKLRLWRESAYLPDVAVGFRDIAGSGLFSGEYLVASKRTGPFDWSVGLGWGYVGARGNLRNPLAVISRRFDDRTNSATPNGGELGYSSWFRGRVSPFGGVQYQTPHERLILKAEYDGNDYRHEPFGQVLKARSPFNFGAVYRATRNIDLSLGFERGARVMFGVSLHGNLKRASMPKLGNPPAPPVTQPAANAGPPPPAADPASGDAQAATAPASRIGRASPSPFDRDWSGTVAQLQAQTHWHVRSIRALGMDLVVEFDDVDAFYLQDPLERIATILNRDAPLNVRTFHVVALVHGVPVADYQVQRTQWFASRTRALTPSEAAPDTALGRPLTRQSIDMLPSLFEQRPKAFVASVGPGYRQTLGGPNGFLLYQISADAYGELRLPGGAWLGGELNVGLVDNYGKFTYTADSKLPRVRTYLREYLTTSRVTLPLLQLTKMGRLGNDQFYSVYGGLLESMFAGVGAEWLYRPADSRLAIGVDVNAVRQRGFRQDFSMRDYRTLTGHVTAYWNTGWQGVQINLSVGQYLAKDKGATLDISRRFRNGVVIGAYATKTNISAAQFGEGSFDKGIYLTIPFDAMMTRSSGSVANLRWNPVTRDGGAKLDRKYPLYDLTDMGERRSLWYAPPDGALSP
;
A
#
# COMPACT_ATOMS: atom_id res chain seq x y z
N MET A 1 -0.45 42.38 20.81
CA MET A 1 0.21 41.83 19.60
C MET A 1 -0.04 42.70 18.36
N ILE A 2 -1.27 42.89 17.90
CA ILE A 2 -1.56 43.68 16.67
C ILE A 2 -1.08 45.11 16.81
N ALA A 3 -1.30 45.77 17.94
CA ALA A 3 -0.84 47.15 18.19
C ALA A 3 0.71 47.31 18.25
N ALA A 4 1.43 46.23 18.46
CA ALA A 4 2.89 46.21 18.53
C ALA A 4 3.57 45.84 17.20
N ARG A 5 2.80 45.52 16.16
CA ARG A 5 3.29 45.12 14.84
C ARG A 5 2.59 45.97 13.78
N ALA A 6 3.35 46.82 13.09
CA ALA A 6 2.83 47.63 11.99
C ALA A 6 2.50 46.73 10.78
N ALA A 7 1.52 47.11 9.97
CA ALA A 7 1.32 46.54 8.66
C ALA A 7 2.53 46.89 7.79
N THR A 8 3.32 45.94 7.38
CA THR A 8 4.64 46.16 6.77
C THR A 8 4.61 46.21 5.25
N GLY A 9 3.48 45.99 4.59
CA GLY A 9 3.41 45.82 3.12
C GLY A 9 4.17 44.60 2.60
N ARG A 10 4.60 43.70 3.47
CA ARG A 10 5.34 42.48 3.11
C ARG A 10 4.47 41.55 2.27
N VAL A 11 5.02 41.11 1.14
CA VAL A 11 4.43 40.06 0.29
C VAL A 11 5.22 38.78 0.52
N ILE A 12 4.51 37.69 0.85
CA ILE A 12 5.11 36.36 1.01
C ILE A 12 5.08 35.65 -0.33
N VAL A 13 6.26 35.30 -0.84
CA VAL A 13 6.40 34.43 -2.03
C VAL A 13 6.37 33.01 -1.54
N ALA A 14 5.20 32.36 -1.59
CA ALA A 14 4.96 31.02 -1.08
C ALA A 14 5.79 29.95 -1.79
N ARG A 15 6.17 30.20 -3.04
CA ARG A 15 7.04 29.33 -3.83
C ARG A 15 8.05 30.17 -4.60
N SER A 16 9.33 29.94 -4.37
CA SER A 16 10.44 30.60 -5.06
C SER A 16 10.97 29.85 -6.28
N ASP A 17 10.27 28.79 -6.71
CA ASP A 17 10.63 28.03 -7.91
C ASP A 17 10.42 28.89 -9.16
N ALA A 18 11.48 29.12 -9.92
CA ALA A 18 11.47 29.99 -11.09
C ALA A 18 10.46 29.52 -12.16
N ARG A 19 10.29 28.23 -12.35
CA ARG A 19 9.32 27.70 -13.32
C ARG A 19 7.90 27.92 -12.85
N TRP A 20 7.67 27.77 -11.54
CA TRP A 20 6.38 28.03 -10.96
C TRP A 20 6.01 29.51 -11.08
N LEU A 21 6.92 30.41 -10.78
CA LEU A 21 6.72 31.89 -10.91
C LEU A 21 6.48 32.27 -12.37
N GLN A 22 7.22 31.71 -13.32
CA GLN A 22 6.97 31.94 -14.76
C GLN A 22 5.58 31.45 -15.22
N ALA A 23 5.10 30.35 -14.68
CA ALA A 23 3.76 29.83 -14.95
C ALA A 23 2.66 30.60 -14.20
N ASN A 24 3.03 31.38 -13.19
CA ASN A 24 2.11 32.11 -12.27
C ASN A 24 2.49 33.57 -12.16
N PRO A 25 2.42 34.39 -13.23
CA PRO A 25 2.86 35.79 -13.21
C PRO A 25 2.14 36.68 -12.16
N ALA A 26 0.95 36.28 -11.74
CA ALA A 26 0.20 36.98 -10.69
C ALA A 26 0.81 36.79 -9.27
N HIS A 27 1.68 35.82 -9.10
CA HIS A 27 2.40 35.54 -7.86
C HIS A 27 3.89 35.90 -7.94
N ASP A 28 4.36 36.37 -9.09
CA ASP A 28 5.69 36.92 -9.29
C ASP A 28 5.65 38.40 -8.94
N PRO A 29 6.15 38.84 -7.77
CA PRO A 29 6.06 40.22 -7.36
C PRO A 29 6.93 41.09 -8.27
N TYR A 30 6.37 42.22 -8.74
CA TYR A 30 7.17 43.25 -9.37
C TYR A 30 8.07 43.86 -8.31
N LEU A 31 9.37 43.86 -8.55
CA LEU A 31 10.34 44.51 -7.68
C LEU A 31 10.62 45.91 -8.19
N GLU A 32 10.51 46.88 -7.29
CA GLU A 32 10.84 48.28 -7.56
C GLU A 32 12.16 48.66 -6.89
N ALA A 33 12.73 49.78 -7.30
CA ALA A 33 13.95 50.26 -6.68
C ALA A 33 13.71 50.61 -5.20
N GLY A 34 14.36 49.90 -4.31
CA GLY A 34 14.22 50.04 -2.87
C GLY A 34 13.55 48.83 -2.18
N ASP A 35 13.01 47.90 -2.96
CA ASP A 35 12.48 46.69 -2.39
C ASP A 35 13.58 45.73 -1.87
N VAL A 36 13.30 45.09 -0.77
CA VAL A 36 14.22 44.15 -0.11
C VAL A 36 13.67 42.73 -0.22
N VAL A 37 14.40 41.85 -0.87
CA VAL A 37 14.11 40.41 -0.92
C VAL A 37 14.82 39.72 0.24
N THR A 38 14.05 39.17 1.18
CA THR A 38 14.61 38.46 2.33
C THR A 38 14.40 36.96 2.15
N ILE A 39 15.47 36.19 2.22
CA ILE A 39 15.42 34.70 2.25
C ILE A 39 15.88 34.26 3.65
N PRO A 40 14.94 34.01 4.58
CA PRO A 40 15.31 33.69 5.96
C PRO A 40 15.86 32.26 6.05
N ASP A 41 16.74 32.04 7.01
CA ASP A 41 17.10 30.70 7.41
C ASP A 41 15.87 29.96 7.94
N ARG A 42 15.86 28.64 7.79
CA ARG A 42 14.76 27.82 8.27
C ARG A 42 14.66 27.89 9.80
N PRO A 43 13.55 28.37 10.37
CA PRO A 43 13.38 28.44 11.81
C PRO A 43 13.38 27.05 12.45
N SER A 44 13.77 26.98 13.72
CA SER A 44 13.73 25.75 14.54
C SER A 44 12.60 25.77 15.57
N SER A 45 11.68 26.73 15.50
CA SER A 45 10.64 26.95 16.52
C SER A 45 9.27 27.25 15.89
N VAL A 46 8.24 27.15 16.71
CA VAL A 46 6.85 27.52 16.43
C VAL A 46 6.42 28.56 17.45
N ALA A 47 5.68 29.57 17.05
CA ALA A 47 5.16 30.62 17.94
C ALA A 47 3.68 30.35 18.27
N VAL A 48 3.37 30.36 19.55
CA VAL A 48 2.00 30.27 20.07
C VAL A 48 1.57 31.63 20.61
N VAL A 49 0.48 32.16 20.08
CA VAL A 49 -0.12 33.43 20.56
C VAL A 49 -1.14 33.10 21.65
N ARG A 50 -0.98 33.68 22.83
CA ARG A 50 -1.88 33.49 23.96
C ARG A 50 -3.04 34.50 23.94
N ALA A 51 -4.08 34.20 24.72
CA ALA A 51 -5.27 35.03 24.84
C ALA A 51 -4.97 36.45 25.37
N ASP A 52 -3.91 36.60 26.17
CA ASP A 52 -3.41 37.92 26.67
C ASP A 52 -2.59 38.71 25.63
N GLY A 53 -2.38 38.12 24.46
CA GLY A 53 -1.59 38.71 23.37
C GLY A 53 -0.09 38.49 23.50
N SER A 54 0.39 37.79 24.52
CA SER A 54 1.79 37.36 24.63
C SER A 54 2.12 36.27 23.64
N ILE A 55 3.40 36.21 23.23
CA ILE A 55 3.89 35.19 22.26
C ILE A 55 4.83 34.25 23.03
N CYS A 56 4.56 33.00 22.94
CA CYS A 56 5.39 31.94 23.49
C CYS A 56 6.01 31.14 22.33
N THR A 57 7.33 31.01 22.34
CA THR A 57 8.07 30.25 21.30
C THR A 57 8.48 28.88 21.82
N VAL A 58 8.14 27.85 21.08
CA VAL A 58 8.43 26.44 21.41
C VAL A 58 9.29 25.84 20.32
N ALA A 59 10.28 25.02 20.69
CA ALA A 59 11.09 24.29 19.69
C ALA A 59 10.21 23.43 18.80
N HIS A 60 10.42 23.50 17.50
CA HIS A 60 9.68 22.67 16.54
C HIS A 60 10.05 21.20 16.67
N VAL A 61 9.04 20.35 16.70
CA VAL A 61 9.19 18.89 16.66
C VAL A 61 8.42 18.36 15.46
N GLN A 62 9.09 17.57 14.63
CA GLN A 62 8.50 17.05 13.41
C GLN A 62 7.28 16.18 13.73
N ASP A 63 6.22 16.25 12.92
CA ASP A 63 4.98 15.49 13.01
C ASP A 63 4.18 15.68 14.33
N VAL A 64 4.42 16.78 15.06
CA VAL A 64 3.64 17.18 16.24
C VAL A 64 2.54 18.15 15.84
N GLU A 65 1.31 17.84 16.25
CA GLU A 65 0.11 18.65 16.02
C GLU A 65 0.12 19.97 16.84
N ALA A 66 -0.82 20.88 16.55
CA ALA A 66 -0.90 22.19 17.19
C ALA A 66 -1.11 22.14 18.72
N LEU A 67 -1.96 21.23 19.21
CA LEU A 67 -2.32 21.18 20.64
C LEU A 67 -1.13 21.01 21.59
N PRO A 68 -0.15 20.12 21.38
CA PRO A 68 1.03 20.02 22.23
C PRO A 68 1.82 21.32 22.37
N TYR A 69 1.93 22.14 21.30
CA TYR A 69 2.58 23.44 21.35
C TYR A 69 1.79 24.43 22.22
N VAL A 70 0.46 24.42 22.07
CA VAL A 70 -0.43 25.24 22.91
C VAL A 70 -0.28 24.89 24.38
N LEU A 71 -0.31 23.58 24.71
CA LEU A 71 -0.17 23.11 26.09
C LEU A 71 1.24 23.36 26.68
N ALA A 72 2.29 23.34 25.85
CA ALA A 72 3.63 23.70 26.30
C ALA A 72 3.71 25.18 26.73
N CYS A 73 2.90 26.04 26.12
CA CYS A 73 2.83 27.48 26.44
C CYS A 73 1.79 27.80 27.53
N ALA A 74 0.72 27.04 27.60
CA ALA A 74 -0.39 27.20 28.53
C ALA A 74 -0.90 25.79 28.94
N PRO A 75 -0.34 25.18 30.00
CA PRO A 75 -0.65 23.82 30.40
C PRO A 75 -2.14 23.57 30.74
N ASP A 76 -2.83 24.61 31.20
CA ASP A 76 -4.25 24.54 31.58
C ASP A 76 -5.20 24.93 30.43
N ALA A 77 -4.67 25.24 29.23
CA ALA A 77 -5.49 25.60 28.07
C ALA A 77 -6.34 24.41 27.59
N ALA A 78 -7.60 24.68 27.29
CA ALA A 78 -8.54 23.68 26.78
C ALA A 78 -9.22 24.18 25.48
N PRO A 79 -8.48 24.38 24.38
CA PRO A 79 -9.04 24.84 23.12
C PRO A 79 -9.83 23.75 22.42
N ASP A 80 -10.89 24.12 21.73
CA ASP A 80 -11.61 23.24 20.80
C ASP A 80 -11.08 23.36 19.37
N LEU A 81 -10.56 24.52 19.02
CA LEU A 81 -10.04 24.85 17.69
C LEU A 81 -8.67 25.55 17.82
N ALA A 82 -7.80 25.30 16.85
CA ALA A 82 -6.57 26.04 16.66
C ALA A 82 -6.49 26.55 15.22
N TRP A 83 -6.03 27.78 15.04
CA TRP A 83 -5.69 28.32 13.73
C TRP A 83 -4.17 28.34 13.59
N ILE A 84 -3.69 27.75 12.51
CA ILE A 84 -2.27 27.61 12.20
C ILE A 84 -1.97 28.45 10.97
N ALA A 85 -1.10 29.43 11.13
CA ALA A 85 -0.55 30.19 10.01
C ALA A 85 0.83 29.62 9.68
N GLN A 86 0.94 28.97 8.53
CA GLN A 86 2.16 28.34 8.06
C GLN A 86 3.16 29.40 7.50
N PRO A 87 4.46 29.11 7.44
CA PRO A 87 5.46 30.02 6.90
C PRO A 87 5.24 30.43 5.43
N ASP A 88 4.53 29.59 4.66
CA ASP A 88 4.16 29.87 3.27
C ASP A 88 2.94 30.79 3.13
N GLY A 89 2.40 31.31 4.25
CA GLY A 89 1.24 32.20 4.26
C GLY A 89 -0.10 31.47 4.26
N THR A 90 -0.13 30.15 4.21
CA THR A 90 -1.38 29.40 4.31
C THR A 90 -1.91 29.39 5.75
N VAL A 91 -3.23 29.50 5.90
CA VAL A 91 -3.91 29.46 7.20
C VAL A 91 -4.91 28.31 7.20
N SER A 92 -4.79 27.43 8.19
CA SER A 92 -5.68 26.31 8.39
C SER A 92 -6.36 26.38 9.76
N GLU A 93 -7.60 25.88 9.83
CA GLU A 93 -8.35 25.66 11.05
C GLU A 93 -8.29 24.17 11.41
N SER A 94 -7.81 23.86 12.60
CA SER A 94 -7.65 22.50 13.09
C SER A 94 -8.51 22.27 14.33
N LYS A 95 -9.28 21.21 14.35
CA LYS A 95 -10.05 20.75 15.50
C LYS A 95 -9.13 19.96 16.43
N VAL A 96 -8.85 20.50 17.61
CA VAL A 96 -7.77 20.01 18.48
C VAL A 96 -8.25 19.30 19.74
N ALA A 97 -9.51 19.45 20.14
CA ALA A 97 -10.04 18.79 21.33
C ALA A 97 -10.28 17.30 21.10
N MET A 98 -10.22 16.49 22.17
CA MET A 98 -10.40 15.03 22.10
C MET A 98 -11.75 14.60 21.51
N TRP A 99 -12.79 15.41 21.67
CA TRP A 99 -14.15 15.07 21.22
C TRP A 99 -14.46 15.50 19.77
N ASN A 100 -13.69 16.44 19.19
CA ASN A 100 -13.94 16.95 17.83
C ASN A 100 -12.78 16.77 16.86
N ARG A 101 -11.71 16.10 17.27
CA ARG A 101 -10.47 15.93 16.51
C ARG A 101 -10.71 15.24 15.18
N ASP A 102 -10.40 15.90 14.07
CA ASP A 102 -10.78 15.46 12.73
C ASP A 102 -9.58 15.24 11.80
N VAL A 103 -8.67 16.18 11.67
CA VAL A 103 -7.53 16.14 10.75
C VAL A 103 -6.25 16.50 11.48
N GLN A 104 -5.18 15.78 11.17
CA GLN A 104 -3.85 16.09 11.66
C GLN A 104 -3.23 17.21 10.79
N ASP A 105 -3.28 18.44 11.24
CA ASP A 105 -2.52 19.53 10.66
C ASP A 105 -1.29 19.78 11.52
N THR A 106 -0.10 19.62 10.93
CA THR A 106 1.18 19.77 11.64
C THR A 106 1.78 21.11 11.33
N PRO A 107 2.01 21.97 12.34
CA PRO A 107 2.71 23.24 12.15
C PRO A 107 4.13 23.01 11.61
N ALA A 108 4.51 23.71 10.54
CA ALA A 108 5.87 23.70 10.04
C ALA A 108 6.80 24.56 10.92
N PRO A 109 8.13 24.41 10.85
CA PRO A 109 9.06 25.32 11.53
C PRO A 109 8.82 26.77 11.09
N GLY A 110 8.62 27.67 12.06
CA GLY A 110 8.28 29.07 11.80
C GLY A 110 6.80 29.40 11.73
N SER A 111 5.91 28.44 11.95
CA SER A 111 4.47 28.65 12.01
C SER A 111 4.04 29.45 13.25
N TRP A 112 2.89 30.12 13.12
CA TRP A 112 2.17 30.75 14.20
C TRP A 112 0.92 29.94 14.54
N ILE A 113 0.63 29.76 15.83
CA ILE A 113 -0.56 29.08 16.31
C ILE A 113 -1.37 30.02 17.19
N TRP A 114 -2.66 30.16 16.90
CA TRP A 114 -3.65 30.80 17.73
C TRP A 114 -4.70 29.75 18.16
N ALA A 115 -4.88 29.57 19.47
CA ALA A 115 -5.85 28.61 20.00
C ALA A 115 -6.55 29.24 21.23
N PRO A 116 -7.73 29.86 21.05
CA PRO A 116 -8.50 30.40 22.17
C PRO A 116 -9.12 29.28 23.02
N ASP A 117 -9.22 29.51 24.31
CA ASP A 117 -9.84 28.54 25.23
C ASP A 117 -11.33 28.33 24.95
N ARG A 118 -11.83 27.14 25.30
CA ARG A 118 -13.25 26.78 25.22
C ARG A 118 -14.09 27.78 26.02
N GLY A 119 -15.16 28.30 25.41
CA GLY A 119 -16.02 29.29 26.03
C GLY A 119 -15.50 30.72 25.98
N SER A 120 -14.34 30.97 25.41
CA SER A 120 -13.89 32.31 25.08
C SER A 120 -14.88 33.00 24.12
N ARG A 121 -15.06 34.33 24.29
CA ARG A 121 -15.98 35.11 23.43
C ARG A 121 -15.35 35.51 22.07
N TRP A 122 -14.31 34.81 21.61
CA TRP A 122 -13.67 35.07 20.31
C TRP A 122 -14.50 34.47 19.17
N PRO A 123 -15.08 35.30 18.28
CA PRO A 123 -15.77 34.77 17.10
C PRO A 123 -14.79 34.02 16.18
N PRO A 124 -15.18 32.92 15.55
CA PRO A 124 -14.30 32.19 14.61
C PRO A 124 -13.78 33.07 13.47
N ALA A 125 -14.60 34.00 12.95
CA ALA A 125 -14.19 34.95 11.92
C ALA A 125 -13.04 35.88 12.38
N LEU A 126 -13.06 36.33 13.64
CA LEU A 126 -11.97 37.14 14.18
C LEU A 126 -10.69 36.33 14.43
N SER A 127 -10.85 35.07 14.90
CA SER A 127 -9.74 34.14 15.07
C SER A 127 -9.05 33.86 13.73
N ARG A 128 -9.82 33.67 12.68
CA ARG A 128 -9.30 33.50 11.34
C ARG A 128 -8.59 34.73 10.82
N ALA A 129 -9.18 35.91 10.97
CA ALA A 129 -8.57 37.17 10.56
C ALA A 129 -7.26 37.43 11.32
N LEU A 130 -7.17 37.04 12.60
CA LEU A 130 -5.93 37.12 13.37
C LEU A 130 -4.87 36.17 12.82
N ALA A 131 -5.25 34.93 12.45
CA ALA A 131 -4.33 33.98 11.84
C ALA A 131 -3.84 34.45 10.46
N GLU A 132 -4.72 35.02 9.65
CA GLU A 132 -4.38 35.61 8.36
C GLU A 132 -3.41 36.83 8.55
N PHE A 133 -3.65 37.63 9.55
CA PHE A 133 -2.70 38.69 9.91
C PHE A 133 -1.34 38.13 10.35
N MET A 134 -1.32 37.10 11.16
CA MET A 134 -0.07 36.43 11.57
C MET A 134 0.69 35.85 10.37
N ALA A 135 -0.05 35.27 9.39
CA ALA A 135 0.55 34.76 8.16
C ALA A 135 1.31 35.85 7.37
N THR A 136 0.87 37.13 7.42
CA THR A 136 1.56 38.25 6.77
C THR A 136 2.80 38.74 7.51
N GLN A 137 3.02 38.29 8.76
CA GLN A 137 4.19 38.73 9.56
C GLN A 137 5.47 37.94 9.25
N GLY A 138 5.42 37.00 8.30
CA GLY A 138 6.54 36.11 7.96
C GLY A 138 6.79 35.04 9.00
N VAL A 139 7.98 34.43 8.96
CA VAL A 139 8.33 33.37 9.90
C VAL A 139 8.50 33.88 11.32
N SER A 140 8.07 33.11 12.31
CA SER A 140 8.23 33.50 13.71
C SER A 140 9.71 33.55 14.12
N GLY A 141 10.08 34.55 14.91
CA GLY A 141 11.44 34.70 15.43
C GLY A 141 12.38 35.62 14.65
N LEU A 142 11.89 36.31 13.59
CA LEU A 142 12.65 37.30 12.84
C LEU A 142 12.11 38.73 13.13
N ALA A 143 13.00 39.73 13.15
CA ALA A 143 12.62 41.12 13.12
C ALA A 143 12.14 41.52 11.73
N ASP A 144 11.53 42.71 11.62
CA ASP A 144 10.98 43.23 10.35
C ASP A 144 12.05 43.48 9.26
N ASP A 145 13.32 43.64 9.64
CA ASP A 145 14.47 43.76 8.74
C ASP A 145 15.11 42.40 8.37
N GLY A 146 14.51 41.26 8.82
CA GLY A 146 15.05 39.92 8.59
C GLY A 146 16.20 39.55 9.53
N SER A 147 16.62 40.41 10.43
CA SER A 147 17.59 40.05 11.47
C SER A 147 16.92 39.20 12.56
N PRO A 148 17.66 38.30 13.23
CA PRO A 148 17.12 37.56 14.39
C PRO A 148 16.67 38.57 15.46
N LEU A 149 15.45 38.47 15.95
CA LEU A 149 15.00 39.23 17.12
C LEU A 149 16.06 39.04 18.23
N PRO A 150 16.51 40.13 18.91
CA PRO A 150 17.40 39.97 20.06
C PRO A 150 16.72 38.99 21.01
N ALA A 151 17.44 37.93 21.38
CA ALA A 151 16.94 36.94 22.31
C ALA A 151 16.38 37.70 23.51
N PRO A 152 15.13 37.50 23.93
CA PRO A 152 14.64 38.02 25.16
C PRO A 152 15.67 37.64 26.23
N PRO A 153 15.96 38.51 27.24
CA PRO A 153 16.93 38.14 28.26
C PRO A 153 16.57 36.77 28.78
N ILE A 154 17.49 35.87 28.65
CA ILE A 154 17.30 34.44 28.94
C ILE A 154 16.95 34.37 30.43
N ALA A 155 15.66 34.43 30.75
CA ALA A 155 15.17 33.54 31.81
C ALA A 155 15.59 32.13 31.34
N PRO A 156 16.27 31.35 32.20
CA PRO A 156 16.75 30.08 31.77
C PRO A 156 15.59 29.41 31.03
N VAL A 157 15.77 29.17 29.73
CA VAL A 157 14.87 28.36 28.95
C VAL A 157 14.88 27.06 29.72
N HIS A 158 13.93 26.92 30.62
CA HIS A 158 13.49 25.60 30.95
C HIS A 158 13.18 25.06 29.57
N GLN A 159 14.05 24.20 29.04
CA GLN A 159 13.64 23.16 28.13
C GLN A 159 12.48 22.52 28.87
N THR A 160 11.30 23.09 28.72
CA THR A 160 10.07 22.41 29.04
C THR A 160 10.03 21.33 27.99
N ALA A 161 10.81 20.26 28.27
CA ALA A 161 10.48 18.96 27.72
C ALA A 161 8.97 18.90 27.83
N PHE A 162 8.29 18.67 26.68
CA PHE A 162 6.85 18.41 26.68
C PHE A 162 6.55 17.56 27.91
N PRO A 163 5.59 17.94 28.77
CA PRO A 163 5.35 17.19 29.98
C PRO A 163 5.22 15.74 29.57
N SER A 164 5.96 14.84 30.21
CA SER A 164 6.10 13.41 29.91
C SER A 164 4.78 12.63 30.03
N GLY A 165 3.67 13.24 29.74
CA GLY A 165 2.30 12.73 29.75
C GLY A 165 1.46 13.10 28.55
N ALA A 166 1.91 14.01 27.66
CA ALA A 166 1.25 14.10 26.35
C ALA A 166 1.77 12.97 25.46
N PRO A 167 0.94 12.28 24.65
CA PRO A 167 1.41 11.32 23.65
C PRO A 167 2.02 12.08 22.45
N GLY A 168 2.95 13.00 22.71
CA GLY A 168 3.91 13.40 21.74
C GLY A 168 4.79 12.19 21.50
N ARG A 169 4.98 11.75 20.26
CA ARG A 169 6.01 10.79 19.91
C ARG A 169 7.34 11.36 20.40
N SER A 170 7.70 11.11 21.66
CA SER A 170 9.07 11.06 22.14
C SER A 170 9.87 10.37 21.06
N ALA A 171 11.09 10.80 20.73
CA ALA A 171 11.98 10.15 19.79
C ALA A 171 11.67 8.66 19.86
N ALA A 172 10.95 8.15 18.85
CA ALA A 172 9.99 7.08 19.12
C ALA A 172 10.75 5.88 19.63
N PHE A 173 10.51 5.49 20.88
CA PHE A 173 11.09 4.27 21.44
C PHE A 173 10.79 3.17 20.41
N PRO A 174 11.80 2.66 19.70
CA PRO A 174 11.53 1.81 18.54
C PRO A 174 10.89 0.51 19.00
N VAL A 175 9.85 0.10 18.30
CA VAL A 175 9.26 -1.22 18.51
C VAL A 175 10.19 -2.23 17.87
N THR A 176 10.67 -3.20 18.65
CA THR A 176 11.59 -4.25 18.17
C THR A 176 10.94 -5.62 18.30
N GLY A 177 11.29 -6.52 17.38
CA GLY A 177 10.85 -7.91 17.42
C GLY A 177 11.52 -8.69 18.57
N GLY A 178 10.82 -9.71 19.06
CA GLY A 178 11.39 -10.78 19.85
C GLY A 178 11.87 -11.94 18.97
N ASP A 179 12.29 -13.03 19.59
CA ASP A 179 12.70 -14.28 18.92
C ASP A 179 11.58 -14.91 18.07
N TRP A 180 10.35 -14.55 18.36
CA TRP A 180 9.15 -15.00 17.64
C TRP A 180 8.77 -14.10 16.45
N GLY A 181 9.56 -13.06 16.16
CA GLY A 181 9.36 -12.15 15.04
C GLY A 181 8.32 -11.06 15.26
N THR A 182 7.32 -11.27 16.10
CA THR A 182 6.34 -10.26 16.51
C THR A 182 6.95 -9.27 17.51
N ALA A 183 6.34 -8.08 17.68
CA ALA A 183 6.80 -7.11 18.65
C ALA A 183 6.85 -7.72 20.05
N GLY A 184 8.06 -7.77 20.65
CA GLY A 184 8.33 -8.52 21.88
C GLY A 184 9.65 -8.13 22.55
N ILE A 185 9.88 -8.70 23.73
CA ILE A 185 11.16 -8.55 24.43
C ILE A 185 12.17 -9.53 23.84
N LEU A 186 12.23 -10.77 24.32
CA LEU A 186 12.99 -11.88 23.74
C LEU A 186 12.02 -13.02 23.43
N GLN A 187 11.61 -13.79 24.43
CA GLN A 187 10.60 -14.85 24.32
C GLN A 187 9.17 -14.35 24.58
N THR A 188 9.02 -13.26 25.36
CA THR A 188 7.73 -12.73 25.78
C THR A 188 7.21 -11.63 24.85
N PRO A 189 5.90 -11.64 24.53
CA PRO A 189 5.29 -10.59 23.70
C PRO A 189 5.10 -9.29 24.50
N THR A 190 4.97 -8.18 23.77
CA THR A 190 4.55 -6.87 24.29
C THR A 190 3.23 -6.44 23.67
N ALA A 191 2.56 -5.44 24.28
CA ALA A 191 1.37 -4.82 23.69
C ALA A 191 1.70 -3.84 22.54
N ARG A 192 2.99 -3.59 22.32
CA ARG A 192 3.43 -2.66 21.28
C ARG A 192 3.08 -3.14 19.89
N MET A 193 2.73 -2.18 19.04
CA MET A 193 2.44 -2.35 17.61
C MET A 193 3.30 -1.43 16.79
N ASN A 194 3.73 -1.89 15.65
CA ASN A 194 4.33 -1.04 14.62
C ASN A 194 3.27 -0.17 13.91
N ASP A 195 3.72 0.77 13.09
CA ASP A 195 2.82 1.54 12.23
C ASP A 195 2.19 0.65 11.16
N ALA A 196 0.96 0.97 10.75
CA ALA A 196 0.34 0.27 9.63
C ALA A 196 1.24 0.36 8.37
N GLY A 197 1.38 -0.78 7.69
CA GLY A 197 2.28 -0.93 6.53
C GLY A 197 3.67 -1.45 6.88
N GLU A 198 4.03 -1.57 8.17
CA GLU A 198 5.31 -2.16 8.56
C GLU A 198 5.35 -3.63 8.18
N ALA A 199 6.46 -4.05 7.60
CA ALA A 199 6.78 -5.44 7.29
C ALA A 199 8.18 -5.74 7.85
N SER A 200 8.36 -6.93 8.41
CA SER A 200 9.67 -7.39 8.85
C SER A 200 9.93 -8.85 8.46
N LEU A 201 11.16 -9.11 8.06
CA LEU A 201 11.70 -10.44 7.87
C LEU A 201 12.81 -10.64 8.90
N SER A 202 12.64 -11.59 9.81
CA SER A 202 13.64 -11.83 10.85
C SER A 202 14.05 -13.29 10.91
N MET A 203 15.31 -13.53 11.23
CA MET A 203 15.85 -14.84 11.52
C MET A 203 16.47 -14.81 12.91
N SER A 204 16.15 -15.81 13.73
CA SER A 204 16.71 -15.98 15.05
C SER A 204 17.12 -17.42 15.28
N HIS A 205 18.15 -17.60 16.13
CA HIS A 205 18.63 -18.90 16.55
C HIS A 205 18.86 -18.94 18.06
N VAL A 206 18.16 -19.86 18.71
CA VAL A 206 18.42 -20.29 20.09
C VAL A 206 18.23 -21.79 20.17
N SER A 207 19.32 -22.54 20.35
CA SER A 207 19.26 -24.02 20.30
C SER A 207 18.14 -24.60 21.18
N PRO A 208 17.30 -25.54 20.65
CA PRO A 208 17.43 -26.23 19.38
C PRO A 208 16.66 -25.56 18.22
N TYR A 209 16.16 -24.34 18.38
CA TYR A 209 15.27 -23.67 17.45
C TYR A 209 16.00 -22.66 16.56
N THR A 210 15.74 -22.73 15.25
CA THR A 210 16.00 -21.65 14.31
C THR A 210 14.68 -21.17 13.73
N ARG A 211 14.36 -19.89 13.87
CA ARG A 211 13.09 -19.32 13.42
C ARG A 211 13.32 -18.33 12.29
N LEU A 212 12.56 -18.47 11.23
CA LEU A 212 12.41 -17.46 10.20
C LEU A 212 11.00 -16.91 10.31
N ASN A 213 10.89 -15.61 10.52
CA ASN A 213 9.61 -14.95 10.72
C ASN A 213 9.40 -13.89 9.64
N PHE A 214 8.17 -13.80 9.16
CA PHE A 214 7.68 -12.71 8.34
C PHE A 214 6.49 -12.07 9.03
N THR A 215 6.62 -10.81 9.45
CA THR A 215 5.60 -10.10 10.21
C THR A 215 5.08 -8.92 9.41
N LEU A 216 3.77 -8.72 9.45
CA LEU A 216 3.06 -7.65 8.76
C LEU A 216 2.16 -6.91 9.74
N GLN A 217 2.11 -5.59 9.59
CA GLN A 217 1.18 -4.70 10.30
C GLN A 217 0.13 -4.16 9.31
N PRO A 218 -0.92 -4.94 8.98
CA PRO A 218 -1.92 -4.48 8.02
C PRO A 218 -2.75 -3.31 8.55
N LEU A 219 -3.00 -3.23 9.85
CA LEU A 219 -3.76 -2.18 10.53
C LEU A 219 -3.02 -1.77 11.81
N ASP A 220 -3.22 -0.54 12.29
CA ASP A 220 -2.56 -0.04 13.50
C ASP A 220 -2.82 -0.88 14.76
N TRP A 221 -3.87 -1.70 14.73
CA TRP A 221 -4.31 -2.55 15.85
C TRP A 221 -4.20 -4.04 15.56
N LEU A 222 -3.72 -4.44 14.36
CA LEU A 222 -3.59 -5.84 13.94
C LEU A 222 -2.16 -6.11 13.46
N GLU A 223 -1.46 -7.00 14.14
CA GLU A 223 -0.18 -7.59 13.73
C GLU A 223 -0.39 -9.05 13.35
N ILE A 224 0.15 -9.49 12.22
CA ILE A 224 0.09 -10.87 11.73
C ILE A 224 1.52 -11.34 11.51
N GLY A 225 1.87 -12.51 12.07
CA GLY A 225 3.16 -13.14 11.87
C GLY A 225 3.02 -14.50 11.19
N PHE A 226 3.88 -14.76 10.22
CA PHE A 226 4.12 -16.10 9.68
C PHE A 226 5.49 -16.56 10.16
N ARG A 227 5.55 -17.72 10.80
CA ARG A 227 6.80 -18.27 11.33
C ARG A 227 7.06 -19.65 10.79
N TYR A 228 8.31 -19.86 10.46
CA TYR A 228 8.89 -21.15 10.12
C TYR A 228 9.94 -21.50 11.16
N THR A 229 9.74 -22.60 11.88
CA THR A 229 10.64 -23.05 12.96
C THR A 229 11.32 -24.37 12.57
N ASP A 230 12.63 -24.35 12.53
CA ASP A 230 13.47 -25.54 12.45
C ASP A 230 13.76 -26.04 13.87
N VAL A 231 13.43 -27.28 14.16
CA VAL A 231 13.66 -27.99 15.43
C VAL A 231 14.82 -28.98 15.23
N SER A 232 16.06 -28.50 15.45
CA SER A 232 17.28 -29.20 15.03
C SER A 232 17.52 -30.56 15.72
N ASN A 233 16.92 -30.77 16.91
CA ASN A 233 17.05 -32.02 17.69
C ASN A 233 15.89 -33.01 17.48
N GLN A 234 15.03 -32.75 16.49
CA GLN A 234 13.90 -33.60 16.16
C GLN A 234 13.96 -33.98 14.69
N PRO A 235 13.96 -35.28 14.30
CA PRO A 235 13.90 -35.67 12.89
C PRO A 235 12.53 -35.33 12.28
N TYR A 236 12.51 -34.99 11.00
CA TYR A 236 11.28 -34.69 10.28
C TYR A 236 10.37 -35.93 10.17
N GLY A 237 10.96 -37.07 9.94
CA GLY A 237 10.28 -38.37 9.78
C GLY A 237 11.27 -39.51 9.71
N PRO A 238 10.85 -40.71 9.29
CA PRO A 238 11.75 -41.84 9.05
C PRO A 238 12.86 -41.46 8.05
N VAL A 239 14.05 -41.99 8.24
CA VAL A 239 15.22 -41.72 7.39
C VAL A 239 14.95 -42.03 5.91
N SER A 240 14.11 -43.05 5.62
CA SER A 240 13.68 -43.39 4.27
C SER A 240 12.82 -42.29 3.60
N LEU A 241 12.15 -41.42 4.39
CA LEU A 241 11.30 -40.37 3.89
C LEU A 241 12.01 -39.02 3.82
N SER A 242 12.75 -38.66 4.85
CA SER A 242 13.30 -37.30 5.05
C SER A 242 14.81 -37.27 5.22
N GLY A 243 15.51 -38.41 5.11
CA GLY A 243 16.95 -38.45 5.35
C GLY A 243 17.29 -37.97 6.77
N THR A 244 18.27 -37.10 6.89
CA THR A 244 18.73 -36.51 8.16
C THR A 244 18.09 -35.16 8.48
N GLN A 245 17.01 -34.78 7.80
CA GLN A 245 16.38 -33.48 8.02
C GLN A 245 15.72 -33.36 9.39
N SER A 246 15.91 -32.22 10.02
CA SER A 246 15.22 -31.81 11.23
C SER A 246 13.75 -31.45 10.97
N TYR A 247 12.94 -31.48 12.03
CA TYR A 247 11.53 -31.15 11.94
C TYR A 247 11.32 -29.67 11.62
N LYS A 248 10.32 -29.39 10.78
CA LYS A 248 9.99 -28.07 10.28
C LYS A 248 8.55 -27.72 10.66
N ASP A 249 8.37 -26.75 11.51
CA ASP A 249 7.07 -26.23 11.92
C ASP A 249 6.68 -24.98 11.15
N LYS A 250 5.41 -24.83 10.86
CA LYS A 250 4.82 -23.64 10.21
C LYS A 250 3.67 -23.13 11.04
N SER A 251 3.72 -21.87 11.42
CA SER A 251 2.69 -21.26 12.25
C SER A 251 2.30 -19.86 11.79
N ILE A 252 1.08 -19.48 12.15
CA ILE A 252 0.54 -18.15 11.96
C ILE A 252 0.22 -17.59 13.34
N ASP A 253 0.73 -16.40 13.63
CA ASP A 253 0.48 -15.65 14.85
C ASP A 253 -0.41 -14.44 14.53
N ALA A 254 -1.25 -14.03 15.47
CA ALA A 254 -2.04 -12.82 15.38
C ALA A 254 -2.03 -12.08 16.71
N LYS A 255 -1.91 -10.75 16.68
CA LYS A 255 -2.01 -9.89 17.85
C LYS A 255 -2.93 -8.72 17.56
N LEU A 256 -3.84 -8.47 18.48
CA LEU A 256 -4.87 -7.42 18.40
C LEU A 256 -4.66 -6.44 19.54
N ARG A 257 -4.46 -5.17 19.24
CA ARG A 257 -4.46 -4.11 20.24
C ARG A 257 -5.89 -3.77 20.64
N LEU A 258 -6.18 -3.84 21.94
CA LEU A 258 -7.48 -3.50 22.50
C LEU A 258 -7.63 -2.00 22.73
N TRP A 259 -6.58 -1.34 23.26
CA TRP A 259 -6.50 0.12 23.36
C TRP A 259 -5.05 0.60 23.41
N ARG A 260 -4.84 1.88 23.10
CA ARG A 260 -3.54 2.53 23.08
C ARG A 260 -3.16 3.09 24.43
N GLU A 261 -1.85 3.16 24.68
CA GLU A 261 -1.30 3.86 25.82
C GLU A 261 -1.75 5.33 25.85
N SER A 262 -2.11 5.79 27.04
CA SER A 262 -2.39 7.18 27.34
C SER A 262 -1.55 7.63 28.54
N ALA A 263 -1.75 8.84 29.03
CA ALA A 263 -1.08 9.29 30.25
C ALA A 263 -1.27 8.32 31.42
N TYR A 264 -2.47 7.75 31.58
CA TYR A 264 -2.82 6.91 32.73
C TYR A 264 -2.93 5.43 32.38
N LEU A 265 -3.35 5.07 31.19
CA LEU A 265 -3.60 3.68 30.80
C LEU A 265 -2.42 3.11 29.98
N PRO A 266 -2.06 1.82 30.16
CA PRO A 266 -1.09 1.16 29.31
C PRO A 266 -1.66 0.85 27.90
N ASP A 267 -0.82 0.56 26.90
CA ASP A 267 -1.22 -0.24 25.74
C ASP A 267 -1.68 -1.61 26.25
N VAL A 268 -2.77 -2.16 25.70
CA VAL A 268 -3.20 -3.52 25.98
C VAL A 268 -3.47 -4.26 24.68
N ALA A 269 -2.95 -5.49 24.59
CA ALA A 269 -3.13 -6.36 23.47
C ALA A 269 -3.47 -7.80 23.90
N VAL A 270 -4.28 -8.45 23.06
CA VAL A 270 -4.51 -9.89 23.10
C VAL A 270 -3.83 -10.52 21.92
N GLY A 271 -3.18 -11.66 22.12
CA GLY A 271 -2.52 -12.33 21.03
C GLY A 271 -2.65 -13.84 21.07
N PHE A 272 -2.46 -14.41 19.88
CA PHE A 272 -2.53 -15.83 19.62
C PHE A 272 -1.25 -16.26 18.90
N ARG A 273 -0.54 -17.18 19.48
CA ARG A 273 0.65 -17.79 18.91
C ARG A 273 0.24 -19.14 18.30
N ASP A 274 0.65 -19.41 17.06
CA ASP A 274 0.36 -20.62 16.32
C ASP A 274 -1.16 -20.93 16.23
N ILE A 275 -1.94 -19.89 15.87
CA ILE A 275 -3.43 -19.97 15.81
C ILE A 275 -3.93 -20.86 14.68
N ALA A 276 -3.18 -20.98 13.59
CA ALA A 276 -3.59 -21.69 12.38
C ALA A 276 -2.46 -22.52 11.74
N GLY A 277 -1.49 -22.95 12.54
CA GLY A 277 -0.38 -23.82 12.16
C GLY A 277 -0.53 -25.25 12.64
N SER A 278 0.57 -25.84 13.12
CA SER A 278 0.57 -27.19 13.67
C SER A 278 -0.09 -27.30 15.05
N GLY A 279 -0.17 -26.19 15.78
CA GLY A 279 -0.61 -26.15 17.17
C GLY A 279 0.48 -26.55 18.19
N LEU A 280 1.69 -26.92 17.74
CA LEU A 280 2.79 -27.37 18.59
C LEU A 280 3.25 -26.29 19.58
N PHE A 281 3.24 -25.03 19.13
CA PHE A 281 3.61 -23.86 19.93
C PHE A 281 2.39 -23.02 20.30
N SER A 282 1.20 -23.60 20.25
CA SER A 282 -0.05 -22.87 20.48
C SER A 282 -0.12 -22.28 21.87
N GLY A 283 -0.43 -20.99 21.93
CA GLY A 283 -0.66 -20.27 23.19
C GLY A 283 -1.30 -18.93 22.96
N GLU A 284 -2.03 -18.49 23.95
CA GLU A 284 -2.71 -17.21 23.97
C GLU A 284 -2.08 -16.32 25.06
N TYR A 285 -2.25 -15.02 24.93
CA TYR A 285 -1.78 -14.07 25.94
C TYR A 285 -2.60 -12.79 25.96
N LEU A 286 -2.63 -12.19 27.14
CA LEU A 286 -3.08 -10.83 27.36
C LEU A 286 -1.90 -10.05 27.94
N VAL A 287 -1.53 -8.92 27.37
CA VAL A 287 -0.35 -8.15 27.76
C VAL A 287 -0.65 -6.68 27.82
N ALA A 288 -0.09 -6.00 28.82
CA ALA A 288 -0.11 -4.56 28.98
C ALA A 288 1.31 -4.01 28.92
N SER A 289 1.52 -2.87 28.24
CA SER A 289 2.81 -2.20 28.13
C SER A 289 2.69 -0.72 28.44
N LYS A 290 3.63 -0.20 29.26
CA LYS A 290 3.65 1.19 29.72
C LYS A 290 5.06 1.76 29.64
N ARG A 291 5.22 2.95 29.08
CA ARG A 291 6.48 3.68 29.04
C ARG A 291 6.64 4.61 30.24
N THR A 292 7.84 4.63 30.81
CA THR A 292 8.24 5.59 31.83
C THR A 292 9.67 6.05 31.56
N GLY A 293 9.80 7.23 30.96
CA GLY A 293 11.10 7.72 30.50
C GLY A 293 11.77 6.77 29.52
N PRO A 294 13.03 6.36 29.74
CA PRO A 294 13.74 5.45 28.85
C PRO A 294 13.37 3.98 29.00
N PHE A 295 12.43 3.66 29.90
CA PHE A 295 11.99 2.29 30.16
C PHE A 295 10.63 2.01 29.54
N ASP A 296 10.50 0.83 28.93
CA ASP A 296 9.25 0.29 28.42
C ASP A 296 8.94 -1.02 29.14
N TRP A 297 7.96 -0.98 30.05
CA TRP A 297 7.55 -2.11 30.88
C TRP A 297 6.44 -2.89 30.21
N SER A 298 6.49 -4.20 30.32
CA SER A 298 5.42 -5.08 29.86
C SER A 298 5.12 -6.13 30.91
N VAL A 299 3.84 -6.41 31.15
CA VAL A 299 3.35 -7.46 32.03
C VAL A 299 2.15 -8.14 31.40
N GLY A 300 2.07 -9.45 31.49
CA GLY A 300 0.99 -10.21 30.88
C GLY A 300 0.72 -11.54 31.56
N LEU A 301 -0.35 -12.17 31.08
CA LEU A 301 -0.74 -13.54 31.41
C LEU A 301 -0.72 -14.38 30.15
N GLY A 302 -0.06 -15.54 30.20
CA GLY A 302 0.03 -16.49 29.09
C GLY A 302 -0.68 -17.79 29.40
N TRP A 303 -1.30 -18.34 28.37
CA TRP A 303 -1.89 -19.67 28.33
C TRP A 303 -1.13 -20.57 27.36
N GLY A 304 -1.27 -21.86 27.47
CA GLY A 304 -0.62 -22.83 26.57
C GLY A 304 0.89 -22.66 26.62
N TYR A 305 1.55 -22.64 25.44
CA TYR A 305 3.00 -22.57 25.35
C TYR A 305 3.59 -21.29 25.97
N VAL A 306 2.88 -20.15 25.84
CA VAL A 306 3.34 -18.86 26.42
C VAL A 306 3.34 -18.89 27.96
N GLY A 307 2.44 -19.69 28.56
CA GLY A 307 2.26 -19.80 30.01
C GLY A 307 2.48 -21.22 30.55
N ALA A 308 3.34 -22.02 29.92
CA ALA A 308 3.51 -23.44 30.22
C ALA A 308 4.00 -23.74 31.66
N ARG A 309 4.60 -22.76 32.34
CA ARG A 309 4.95 -22.87 33.76
C ARG A 309 3.75 -23.13 34.67
N GLY A 310 2.56 -22.64 34.33
CA GLY A 310 1.29 -22.96 34.96
C GLY A 310 1.21 -22.57 36.46
N ASN A 311 1.79 -21.44 36.85
CA ASN A 311 1.92 -21.04 38.28
C ASN A 311 0.57 -20.71 38.93
N LEU A 312 -0.41 -20.25 38.11
CA LEU A 312 -1.67 -19.73 38.61
C LEU A 312 -2.84 -20.55 38.07
N ARG A 313 -3.93 -20.61 38.82
CA ARG A 313 -5.21 -21.08 38.31
C ARG A 313 -5.75 -20.09 37.28
N ASN A 314 -6.43 -20.60 36.28
CA ASN A 314 -7.02 -19.77 35.21
C ASN A 314 -8.04 -18.79 35.81
N PRO A 315 -7.85 -17.46 35.68
CA PRO A 315 -8.81 -16.49 36.18
C PRO A 315 -10.19 -16.59 35.52
N LEU A 316 -10.26 -17.06 34.24
CA LEU A 316 -11.53 -17.26 33.55
C LEU A 316 -12.33 -18.45 34.06
N ALA A 317 -11.73 -19.31 34.91
CA ALA A 317 -12.43 -20.41 35.55
C ALA A 317 -13.52 -19.94 36.54
N VAL A 318 -13.46 -18.68 36.98
CA VAL A 318 -14.52 -18.02 37.75
C VAL A 318 -15.79 -17.87 36.91
N ILE A 319 -15.66 -17.67 35.62
CA ILE A 319 -16.79 -17.51 34.68
C ILE A 319 -17.33 -18.89 34.30
N SER A 320 -16.45 -19.86 34.00
CA SER A 320 -16.84 -21.22 33.66
C SER A 320 -15.73 -22.20 33.94
N ARG A 321 -16.05 -23.35 34.57
CA ARG A 321 -15.12 -24.46 34.83
C ARG A 321 -14.51 -25.05 33.55
N ARG A 322 -15.11 -24.79 32.38
CA ARG A 322 -14.55 -25.20 31.09
C ARG A 322 -13.18 -24.58 30.80
N PHE A 323 -12.79 -23.51 31.49
CA PHE A 323 -11.49 -22.86 31.38
C PHE A 323 -10.41 -23.51 32.25
N ASP A 324 -10.75 -24.38 33.20
CA ASP A 324 -9.74 -25.04 34.05
C ASP A 324 -8.85 -26.03 33.26
N ASP A 325 -9.43 -26.72 32.26
CA ASP A 325 -8.71 -27.75 31.53
C ASP A 325 -8.46 -27.36 30.08
N ARG A 326 -7.20 -27.47 29.61
CA ARG A 326 -6.80 -27.27 28.22
C ARG A 326 -6.85 -28.59 27.49
N THR A 327 -7.72 -28.71 26.50
CA THR A 327 -7.67 -29.80 25.54
C THR A 327 -6.41 -29.68 24.69
N ASN A 328 -5.80 -30.80 24.28
CA ASN A 328 -4.60 -30.79 23.45
C ASN A 328 -4.86 -30.01 22.17
N SER A 329 -4.10 -28.93 21.93
CA SER A 329 -4.26 -28.06 20.78
C SER A 329 -3.56 -28.61 19.52
N ALA A 330 -2.62 -29.54 19.70
CA ALA A 330 -2.01 -30.25 18.59
C ALA A 330 -3.06 -31.20 17.97
N THR A 331 -3.60 -30.78 16.84
CA THR A 331 -4.53 -31.63 16.08
C THR A 331 -3.74 -32.65 15.26
N PRO A 332 -4.21 -33.90 15.13
CA PRO A 332 -3.53 -34.94 14.34
C PRO A 332 -3.30 -34.52 12.88
N ASN A 333 -4.13 -33.59 12.37
CA ASN A 333 -4.10 -33.16 10.99
C ASN A 333 -3.40 -31.80 10.79
N GLY A 334 -2.95 -31.10 11.87
CA GLY A 334 -2.39 -29.74 11.79
C GLY A 334 -3.34 -28.69 11.20
N GLY A 335 -3.05 -27.41 11.36
CA GLY A 335 -3.72 -26.33 10.63
C GLY A 335 -5.20 -26.12 10.90
N GLU A 336 -5.78 -26.72 11.93
CA GLU A 336 -7.11 -26.43 12.43
C GLU A 336 -7.07 -25.24 13.38
N LEU A 337 -8.13 -24.42 13.36
CA LEU A 337 -8.32 -23.39 14.39
C LEU A 337 -8.72 -24.05 15.70
N GLY A 338 -7.78 -24.19 16.62
CA GLY A 338 -7.96 -24.84 17.89
C GLY A 338 -8.78 -24.06 18.93
N TYR A 339 -9.90 -23.41 18.52
CA TYR A 339 -10.73 -22.53 19.34
C TYR A 339 -11.23 -23.20 20.63
N SER A 340 -11.35 -24.52 20.65
CA SER A 340 -11.73 -25.29 21.83
C SER A 340 -10.67 -25.27 22.94
N SER A 341 -9.43 -24.94 22.65
CA SER A 341 -8.32 -24.84 23.62
C SER A 341 -7.99 -23.39 24.03
N TRP A 342 -8.58 -22.40 23.41
CA TRP A 342 -8.20 -21.00 23.64
C TRP A 342 -8.53 -20.53 25.05
N PHE A 343 -7.54 -19.86 25.69
CA PHE A 343 -7.61 -19.34 27.06
C PHE A 343 -7.96 -20.38 28.12
N ARG A 344 -7.64 -21.65 27.87
CA ARG A 344 -7.91 -22.77 28.79
C ARG A 344 -6.64 -23.29 29.43
N GLY A 345 -6.81 -23.98 30.59
CA GLY A 345 -5.74 -24.54 31.39
C GLY A 345 -5.12 -23.51 32.34
N ARG A 346 -4.09 -23.93 33.04
CA ARG A 346 -3.35 -23.07 33.96
C ARG A 346 -2.66 -21.92 33.22
N VAL A 347 -2.38 -20.84 33.94
CA VAL A 347 -1.74 -19.65 33.39
C VAL A 347 -0.44 -19.33 34.09
N SER A 348 0.44 -18.59 33.41
CA SER A 348 1.63 -18.01 34.05
C SER A 348 1.70 -16.51 33.77
N PRO A 349 2.13 -15.72 34.76
CA PRO A 349 2.56 -14.37 34.47
C PRO A 349 3.86 -14.40 33.65
N PHE A 350 4.02 -13.39 32.84
CA PHE A 350 5.27 -13.06 32.15
C PHE A 350 5.42 -11.54 32.09
N GLY A 351 6.62 -11.07 31.79
CA GLY A 351 6.82 -9.64 31.61
C GLY A 351 8.28 -9.28 31.56
N GLY A 352 8.55 -7.99 31.44
CA GLY A 352 9.92 -7.52 31.43
C GLY A 352 10.01 -6.04 31.13
N VAL A 353 11.20 -5.60 30.85
CA VAL A 353 11.55 -4.21 30.60
C VAL A 353 12.51 -4.09 29.43
N GLN A 354 12.29 -3.08 28.63
CA GLN A 354 13.24 -2.62 27.60
C GLN A 354 13.76 -1.25 28.04
N TYR A 355 15.06 -1.07 27.98
CA TYR A 355 15.74 0.17 28.34
C TYR A 355 16.41 0.76 27.09
N GLN A 356 15.95 1.92 26.66
CA GLN A 356 16.62 2.72 25.64
C GLN A 356 17.86 3.36 26.28
N THR A 357 19.03 2.91 25.90
CA THR A 357 20.27 3.51 26.40
C THR A 357 20.48 4.92 25.85
N PRO A 358 21.38 5.73 26.45
CA PRO A 358 21.75 7.01 25.85
C PRO A 358 22.28 6.91 24.42
N HIS A 359 22.77 5.75 24.02
CA HIS A 359 23.11 5.46 22.62
C HIS A 359 21.84 5.06 21.88
N GLU A 360 21.34 5.91 21.00
CA GLU A 360 20.05 5.77 20.28
C GLU A 360 19.85 4.43 19.57
N ARG A 361 20.97 3.77 19.19
CA ARG A 361 20.95 2.50 18.45
C ARG A 361 20.93 1.26 19.34
N LEU A 362 21.07 1.40 20.66
CA LEU A 362 21.18 0.28 21.58
C LEU A 362 20.03 0.22 22.59
N ILE A 363 19.33 -0.91 22.58
CA ILE A 363 18.24 -1.20 23.52
C ILE A 363 18.65 -2.43 24.33
N LEU A 364 18.58 -2.34 25.64
CA LEU A 364 18.78 -3.48 26.55
C LEU A 364 17.42 -4.06 26.92
N LYS A 365 17.36 -5.38 27.07
CA LYS A 365 16.13 -6.12 27.36
C LYS A 365 16.34 -7.07 28.53
N ALA A 366 15.36 -7.15 29.41
CA ALA A 366 15.31 -8.13 30.49
C ALA A 366 13.86 -8.61 30.64
N GLU A 367 13.66 -9.92 30.79
CA GLU A 367 12.31 -10.48 30.92
C GLU A 367 12.25 -11.66 31.90
N TYR A 368 11.06 -11.87 32.44
CA TYR A 368 10.65 -13.08 33.12
C TYR A 368 9.76 -13.87 32.19
N ASP A 369 10.17 -15.11 31.88
CA ASP A 369 9.51 -15.99 30.93
C ASP A 369 8.43 -16.86 31.61
N GLY A 370 7.24 -16.85 31.05
CA GLY A 370 6.10 -17.67 31.51
C GLY A 370 6.20 -19.16 31.14
N ASN A 371 7.19 -19.55 30.32
CA ASN A 371 7.45 -20.93 29.93
C ASN A 371 8.55 -21.56 30.80
N ASP A 372 8.39 -22.80 31.22
CA ASP A 372 9.41 -23.55 31.97
C ASP A 372 10.18 -24.57 31.11
N TYR A 373 9.78 -24.69 29.82
CA TYR A 373 10.39 -25.56 28.82
C TYR A 373 10.39 -27.06 29.18
N ARG A 374 9.46 -27.46 30.06
CA ARG A 374 9.26 -28.88 30.43
C ARG A 374 8.23 -29.59 29.54
N HIS A 375 7.43 -28.80 28.80
CA HIS A 375 6.35 -29.30 27.97
C HIS A 375 6.58 -28.89 26.51
N GLU A 376 7.79 -29.14 26.03
CA GLU A 376 8.18 -28.83 24.66
C GLU A 376 7.52 -29.78 23.66
N PRO A 377 7.37 -29.38 22.39
CA PRO A 377 6.87 -30.27 21.34
C PRO A 377 7.59 -31.62 21.32
N PHE A 378 6.87 -32.68 20.97
CA PHE A 378 7.36 -34.08 20.94
C PHE A 378 7.79 -34.64 22.30
N GLY A 379 7.27 -34.11 23.39
CA GLY A 379 7.56 -34.60 24.75
C GLY A 379 9.00 -34.26 25.22
N GLN A 380 9.62 -33.31 24.58
CA GLN A 380 10.99 -32.90 24.95
C GLN A 380 10.98 -32.04 26.22
N VAL A 381 12.07 -32.08 26.94
CA VAL A 381 12.37 -31.21 28.08
C VAL A 381 13.66 -30.47 27.80
N LEU A 382 13.59 -29.16 27.72
CA LEU A 382 14.76 -28.32 27.55
C LEU A 382 15.28 -27.82 28.89
N LYS A 383 16.59 -27.75 28.99
CA LYS A 383 17.25 -27.28 30.20
C LYS A 383 17.05 -25.76 30.38
N ALA A 384 16.30 -25.39 31.40
CA ALA A 384 16.12 -23.99 31.82
C ALA A 384 16.64 -23.87 33.25
N ARG A 385 17.72 -23.08 33.45
CA ARG A 385 18.33 -22.83 34.78
C ARG A 385 17.78 -21.58 35.45
N SER A 386 17.19 -20.68 34.66
CA SER A 386 16.64 -19.41 35.09
C SER A 386 15.39 -19.09 34.31
N PRO A 387 14.34 -18.50 34.95
CA PRO A 387 13.21 -17.92 34.25
C PRO A 387 13.52 -16.52 33.65
N PHE A 388 14.67 -15.95 33.98
CA PHE A 388 15.06 -14.63 33.52
C PHE A 388 15.93 -14.76 32.27
N ASN A 389 15.59 -13.97 31.26
CA ASN A 389 16.34 -13.80 30.02
C ASN A 389 16.83 -12.34 29.93
N PHE A 390 18.02 -12.16 29.37
CA PHE A 390 18.63 -10.84 29.16
C PHE A 390 19.11 -10.73 27.72
N GLY A 391 19.01 -9.54 27.14
CA GLY A 391 19.47 -9.33 25.80
C GLY A 391 19.66 -7.87 25.43
N ALA A 392 20.10 -7.68 24.21
CA ALA A 392 20.29 -6.38 23.60
C ALA A 392 19.86 -6.41 22.12
N VAL A 393 19.37 -5.29 21.64
CA VAL A 393 19.13 -5.05 20.22
C VAL A 393 19.96 -3.85 19.80
N TYR A 394 20.78 -4.05 18.77
CA TYR A 394 21.57 -2.99 18.14
C TYR A 394 20.98 -2.67 16.77
N ARG A 395 20.53 -1.45 16.59
CA ARG A 395 20.01 -0.94 15.33
C ARG A 395 21.18 -0.55 14.42
N ALA A 396 21.61 -1.48 13.58
CA ALA A 396 22.75 -1.28 12.67
C ALA A 396 22.44 -0.19 11.63
N THR A 397 21.23 -0.20 11.08
CA THR A 397 20.69 0.84 10.18
C THR A 397 19.23 1.15 10.56
N ARG A 398 18.58 2.04 9.83
CA ARG A 398 17.13 2.32 10.02
C ARG A 398 16.24 1.10 9.76
N ASN A 399 16.75 0.12 9.01
CA ASN A 399 16.00 -1.04 8.52
C ASN A 399 16.59 -2.38 8.96
N ILE A 400 17.68 -2.39 9.75
CA ILE A 400 18.37 -3.61 10.17
C ILE A 400 18.61 -3.57 11.66
N ASP A 401 18.04 -4.54 12.38
CA ASP A 401 18.25 -4.77 13.80
C ASP A 401 19.04 -6.07 14.01
N LEU A 402 20.06 -6.02 14.86
CA LEU A 402 20.83 -7.17 15.32
C LEU A 402 20.48 -7.45 16.78
N SER A 403 20.12 -8.68 17.10
CA SER A 403 19.71 -9.09 18.43
C SER A 403 20.69 -10.10 19.03
N LEU A 404 21.03 -9.92 20.29
CA LEU A 404 21.81 -10.87 21.08
C LEU A 404 21.09 -11.09 22.41
N GLY A 405 20.95 -12.35 22.83
CA GLY A 405 20.33 -12.70 24.09
C GLY A 405 20.99 -13.84 24.81
N PHE A 406 20.78 -13.90 26.12
CA PHE A 406 21.11 -15.04 26.98
C PHE A 406 19.83 -15.53 27.62
N GLU A 407 19.41 -16.72 27.24
CA GLU A 407 18.10 -17.24 27.55
C GLU A 407 18.16 -18.51 28.39
N ARG A 408 17.09 -18.71 29.18
CA ARG A 408 16.95 -19.92 30.04
C ARG A 408 18.12 -20.12 31.01
N GLY A 409 18.96 -19.10 31.23
CA GLY A 409 20.19 -19.21 32.00
C GLY A 409 21.21 -20.22 31.43
N ALA A 410 21.09 -20.60 30.17
CA ALA A 410 21.85 -21.69 29.57
C ALA A 410 22.18 -21.55 28.09
N ARG A 411 21.54 -20.64 27.33
CA ARG A 411 21.67 -20.56 25.87
C ARG A 411 21.85 -19.12 25.39
N VAL A 412 22.69 -18.97 24.38
CA VAL A 412 22.86 -17.72 23.68
C VAL A 412 21.90 -17.72 22.49
N MET A 413 21.24 -16.62 22.29
CA MET A 413 20.37 -16.32 21.14
C MET A 413 21.03 -15.27 20.28
N PHE A 414 20.98 -15.44 19.01
CA PHE A 414 21.22 -14.35 18.08
C PHE A 414 20.11 -14.21 17.04
N GLY A 415 19.84 -12.94 16.62
CA GLY A 415 18.87 -12.63 15.59
C GLY A 415 19.27 -11.49 14.69
N VAL A 416 18.72 -11.48 13.50
CA VAL A 416 18.77 -10.37 12.56
C VAL A 416 17.36 -10.11 12.06
N SER A 417 16.97 -8.83 11.99
CA SER A 417 15.68 -8.41 11.46
C SER A 417 15.88 -7.34 10.40
N LEU A 418 15.26 -7.55 9.24
CA LEU A 418 15.11 -6.56 8.19
C LEU A 418 13.67 -6.05 8.27
N HIS A 419 13.49 -4.74 8.39
CA HIS A 419 12.16 -4.17 8.50
C HIS A 419 12.01 -2.87 7.73
N GLY A 420 10.79 -2.53 7.37
CA GLY A 420 10.49 -1.30 6.66
C GLY A 420 8.99 -1.08 6.47
N ASN A 421 8.62 0.17 6.29
CA ASN A 421 7.22 0.51 6.12
C ASN A 421 6.85 0.54 4.64
N LEU A 422 6.14 -0.49 4.19
CA LEU A 422 5.69 -0.65 2.81
C LEU A 422 4.71 0.45 2.35
N LYS A 423 3.94 1.03 3.26
CA LYS A 423 3.06 2.18 2.98
C LYS A 423 3.84 3.42 2.55
N ARG A 424 5.11 3.54 3.01
CA ARG A 424 6.01 4.66 2.68
C ARG A 424 6.98 4.33 1.54
N ALA A 425 6.89 3.12 0.97
CA ALA A 425 7.73 2.74 -0.15
C ALA A 425 7.42 3.63 -1.36
N SER A 426 8.43 4.35 -1.83
CA SER A 426 8.35 5.18 -3.03
C SER A 426 9.75 5.41 -3.59
N MET A 427 9.83 5.54 -4.90
CA MET A 427 11.07 5.85 -5.62
C MET A 427 10.84 7.06 -6.53
N PRO A 428 11.70 8.10 -6.49
CA PRO A 428 11.62 9.21 -7.42
C PRO A 428 11.65 8.76 -8.87
N LYS A 429 10.82 9.36 -9.74
CA LYS A 429 10.65 8.97 -11.15
C LYS A 429 11.70 9.61 -12.08
N LEU A 430 12.96 9.54 -11.71
CA LEU A 430 14.08 10.13 -12.46
C LEU A 430 14.25 9.56 -13.89
N GLY A 431 13.69 8.40 -14.17
CA GLY A 431 13.70 7.78 -15.49
C GLY A 431 12.55 8.17 -16.40
N ASN A 432 11.58 8.95 -15.91
CA ASN A 432 10.50 9.49 -16.73
C ASN A 432 11.00 10.73 -17.49
N PRO A 433 10.44 11.06 -18.68
CA PRO A 433 10.73 12.29 -19.37
C PRO A 433 10.45 13.51 -18.49
N PRO A 434 11.15 14.66 -18.68
CA PRO A 434 10.79 15.90 -18.00
C PRO A 434 9.34 16.28 -18.28
N ALA A 435 8.63 16.77 -17.25
CA ALA A 435 7.24 17.20 -17.42
C ALA A 435 7.18 18.40 -18.39
N PRO A 436 6.22 18.42 -19.33
CA PRO A 436 6.04 19.57 -20.19
C PRO A 436 5.57 20.80 -19.37
N PRO A 437 6.02 22.02 -19.70
CA PRO A 437 5.60 23.22 -18.99
C PRO A 437 4.12 23.51 -19.25
N VAL A 438 3.40 23.93 -18.20
CA VAL A 438 2.03 24.42 -18.32
C VAL A 438 2.08 25.80 -19.00
N THR A 439 1.47 25.92 -20.17
CA THR A 439 1.42 27.16 -20.96
C THR A 439 -0.02 27.63 -21.12
N GLN A 440 -0.21 28.92 -21.31
CA GLN A 440 -1.51 29.44 -21.72
C GLN A 440 -1.93 28.82 -23.08
N PRO A 441 -3.23 28.53 -23.26
CA PRO A 441 -3.74 28.06 -24.54
C PRO A 441 -3.36 29.06 -25.63
N ALA A 442 -2.82 28.59 -26.77
CA ALA A 442 -2.52 29.45 -27.89
C ALA A 442 -3.81 30.11 -28.37
N ALA A 443 -3.90 31.42 -28.33
CA ALA A 443 -4.93 32.17 -29.05
C ALA A 443 -4.73 31.89 -30.54
N ASN A 444 -5.73 31.25 -31.17
CA ASN A 444 -5.79 30.82 -32.59
C ASN A 444 -4.58 31.28 -33.42
N ALA A 445 -3.52 30.46 -33.53
CA ALA A 445 -2.62 30.56 -34.65
C ALA A 445 -3.41 30.02 -35.83
N GLY A 446 -3.96 30.91 -36.65
CA GLY A 446 -4.43 30.55 -37.97
C GLY A 446 -3.33 29.82 -38.74
N PRO A 447 -3.62 29.07 -39.77
CA PRO A 447 -2.60 28.37 -40.54
C PRO A 447 -1.47 29.35 -40.88
N PRO A 448 -0.18 28.94 -40.79
CA PRO A 448 0.93 29.79 -41.15
C PRO A 448 0.69 30.28 -42.60
N PRO A 449 0.91 31.57 -42.89
CA PRO A 449 0.79 32.06 -44.24
C PRO A 449 1.71 31.19 -45.13
N PRO A 450 1.29 30.84 -46.35
CA PRO A 450 2.16 30.08 -47.23
C PRO A 450 3.45 30.89 -47.42
N ALA A 451 4.59 30.20 -47.37
CA ALA A 451 5.91 30.78 -47.59
C ALA A 451 5.85 31.62 -48.86
N ALA A 452 6.13 32.90 -48.74
CA ALA A 452 6.21 33.78 -49.92
C ALA A 452 7.43 33.37 -50.73
N ASP A 453 7.18 32.87 -51.96
CA ASP A 453 8.22 32.71 -52.96
C ASP A 453 8.80 34.08 -53.29
N PRO A 454 10.11 34.29 -53.22
CA PRO A 454 10.74 35.53 -53.58
C PRO A 454 11.01 35.51 -55.09
N ALA A 455 10.05 35.81 -55.90
CA ALA A 455 10.27 36.40 -57.25
C ALA A 455 8.97 36.46 -58.05
N SER A 456 8.36 37.64 -58.12
CA SER A 456 7.96 38.30 -59.37
C SER A 456 7.07 39.48 -59.06
N GLY A 457 7.62 40.67 -59.30
CA GLY A 457 6.85 41.89 -59.33
C GLY A 457 6.00 41.86 -60.59
N ASP A 458 4.75 42.27 -60.43
CA ASP A 458 4.05 43.15 -61.34
C ASP A 458 2.66 43.46 -60.74
N ALA A 459 2.47 44.76 -60.60
CA ALA A 459 1.22 45.35 -60.18
C ALA A 459 0.27 45.42 -61.36
N GLN A 460 -0.92 44.84 -61.19
CA GLN A 460 -2.10 45.26 -61.91
C GLN A 460 -3.38 45.04 -61.12
N ALA A 461 -4.07 46.16 -60.87
CA ALA A 461 -5.42 46.21 -60.30
C ALA A 461 -6.42 45.46 -61.18
N ALA A 462 -7.16 44.55 -60.64
CA ALA A 462 -8.35 43.98 -61.25
C ALA A 462 -9.47 43.80 -60.24
N THR A 463 -10.50 44.52 -60.47
CA THR A 463 -11.90 44.45 -60.12
C THR A 463 -12.38 43.10 -59.54
N ALA A 464 -13.08 43.18 -58.39
CA ALA A 464 -13.82 42.11 -57.78
C ALA A 464 -14.96 41.52 -58.64
N PRO A 465 -15.11 40.18 -58.61
CA PRO A 465 -16.42 39.60 -58.80
C PRO A 465 -16.97 38.98 -57.52
N ALA A 466 -18.27 39.26 -57.42
CA ALA A 466 -19.14 38.77 -56.38
C ALA A 466 -19.22 37.23 -56.25
N SER A 467 -19.70 36.79 -55.06
CA SER A 467 -20.26 35.48 -54.70
C SER A 467 -19.30 34.25 -54.80
N ARG A 468 -18.68 33.96 -53.65
CA ARG A 468 -18.40 32.60 -53.22
C ARG A 468 -19.40 32.20 -52.18
N ILE A 469 -20.45 31.52 -52.63
CA ILE A 469 -21.38 30.75 -51.80
C ILE A 469 -20.55 29.66 -51.12
N GLY A 470 -20.56 29.65 -49.77
CA GLY A 470 -20.45 28.51 -48.93
C GLY A 470 -19.13 27.75 -48.93
N ARG A 471 -18.00 28.35 -48.40
CA ARG A 471 -17.06 27.53 -47.63
C ARG A 471 -17.54 27.55 -46.19
N ALA A 472 -18.01 26.36 -45.71
CA ALA A 472 -18.19 26.14 -44.28
C ALA A 472 -16.95 26.65 -43.55
N SER A 473 -17.09 27.48 -42.54
CA SER A 473 -15.98 27.90 -41.71
C SER A 473 -15.22 26.65 -41.24
N PRO A 474 -13.89 26.59 -41.37
CA PRO A 474 -13.13 25.42 -40.95
C PRO A 474 -13.50 25.09 -39.50
N SER A 475 -13.76 23.82 -39.21
CA SER A 475 -14.03 23.37 -37.84
C SER A 475 -12.86 23.79 -36.95
N PRO A 476 -13.11 24.27 -35.74
CA PRO A 476 -12.02 24.58 -34.81
C PRO A 476 -11.09 23.39 -34.49
N PHE A 477 -11.53 22.17 -34.83
CA PHE A 477 -10.76 20.93 -34.73
C PHE A 477 -9.98 20.57 -36.00
N ASP A 478 -10.08 21.37 -37.08
CA ASP A 478 -9.45 21.09 -38.37
C ASP A 478 -7.95 21.48 -38.34
N ARG A 479 -7.17 20.62 -37.68
CA ARG A 479 -5.71 20.74 -37.51
C ARG A 479 -5.03 19.37 -37.63
N ASP A 480 -3.73 19.33 -37.89
CA ASP A 480 -2.92 18.13 -37.78
C ASP A 480 -2.63 17.78 -36.31
N TRP A 481 -3.15 16.65 -35.90
CA TRP A 481 -2.94 16.13 -34.51
C TRP A 481 -1.71 15.23 -34.41
N SER A 482 -0.98 14.96 -35.49
CA SER A 482 0.16 14.03 -35.47
C SER A 482 1.26 14.43 -34.48
N GLY A 483 1.60 15.72 -34.42
CA GLY A 483 2.57 16.26 -33.47
C GLY A 483 2.11 16.14 -32.02
N THR A 484 0.81 16.41 -31.76
CA THR A 484 0.21 16.22 -30.43
C THR A 484 0.29 14.75 -29.99
N VAL A 485 -0.08 13.83 -30.87
CA VAL A 485 -0.03 12.39 -30.62
C VAL A 485 1.40 11.93 -30.34
N ALA A 486 2.37 12.34 -31.16
CA ALA A 486 3.77 11.99 -30.97
C ALA A 486 4.28 12.43 -29.59
N GLN A 487 3.89 13.63 -29.15
CA GLN A 487 4.28 14.15 -27.84
C GLN A 487 3.54 13.42 -26.67
N LEU A 488 2.25 13.13 -26.82
CA LEU A 488 1.51 12.34 -25.83
C LEU A 488 2.17 10.98 -25.64
N GLN A 489 2.51 10.29 -26.75
CA GLN A 489 3.18 8.98 -26.67
C GLN A 489 4.60 9.07 -26.10
N ALA A 490 5.37 10.12 -26.42
CA ALA A 490 6.70 10.34 -25.88
C ALA A 490 6.69 10.61 -24.38
N GLN A 491 5.67 11.31 -23.87
CA GLN A 491 5.56 11.70 -22.46
C GLN A 491 4.95 10.61 -21.58
N THR A 492 4.06 9.78 -22.10
CA THR A 492 3.35 8.75 -21.30
C THR A 492 3.82 7.33 -21.60
N HIS A 493 4.42 7.10 -22.76
CA HIS A 493 4.68 5.78 -23.35
C HIS A 493 3.41 4.99 -23.69
N TRP A 494 2.24 5.59 -23.52
CA TRP A 494 0.96 4.99 -23.86
C TRP A 494 0.69 5.16 -25.36
N HIS A 495 0.02 4.21 -25.95
CA HIS A 495 -0.31 4.26 -27.37
C HIS A 495 -1.65 5.02 -27.56
N VAL A 496 -1.61 6.18 -28.22
CA VAL A 496 -2.83 6.92 -28.56
C VAL A 496 -3.58 6.17 -29.66
N ARG A 497 -4.78 5.74 -29.37
CA ARG A 497 -5.65 5.00 -30.32
C ARG A 497 -6.43 5.91 -31.22
N SER A 498 -7.06 6.91 -30.66
CA SER A 498 -7.82 7.92 -31.41
C SER A 498 -7.94 9.23 -30.63
N ILE A 499 -8.20 10.30 -31.37
CA ILE A 499 -8.69 11.58 -30.86
C ILE A 499 -10.00 11.89 -31.57
N ARG A 500 -11.04 12.19 -30.80
CA ARG A 500 -12.39 12.43 -31.35
C ARG A 500 -13.02 13.66 -30.67
N ALA A 501 -13.93 14.34 -31.37
CA ALA A 501 -14.67 15.49 -30.87
C ALA A 501 -16.02 15.04 -30.30
N LEU A 502 -16.33 15.43 -29.04
CA LEU A 502 -17.63 15.23 -28.39
C LEU A 502 -18.26 16.59 -28.07
N GLY A 503 -18.88 17.22 -29.06
CA GLY A 503 -19.38 18.59 -28.90
C GLY A 503 -18.26 19.58 -28.64
N MET A 504 -18.18 20.11 -27.40
CA MET A 504 -17.11 20.98 -26.92
C MET A 504 -16.09 20.26 -26.02
N ASP A 505 -16.10 18.95 -26.05
CA ASP A 505 -15.16 18.12 -25.31
C ASP A 505 -14.27 17.33 -26.26
N LEU A 506 -13.12 16.93 -25.82
CA LEU A 506 -12.14 16.15 -26.58
C LEU A 506 -11.97 14.77 -25.94
N VAL A 507 -12.19 13.72 -26.71
CA VAL A 507 -12.02 12.33 -26.27
C VAL A 507 -10.72 11.79 -26.85
N VAL A 508 -9.81 11.38 -25.98
CA VAL A 508 -8.52 10.77 -26.36
C VAL A 508 -8.45 9.36 -25.78
N GLU A 509 -8.36 8.37 -26.65
CA GLU A 509 -8.29 6.97 -26.28
C GLU A 509 -6.85 6.49 -26.23
N PHE A 510 -6.50 5.76 -25.18
CA PHE A 510 -5.18 5.19 -25.00
C PHE A 510 -5.24 3.67 -24.85
N ASP A 511 -4.49 2.96 -25.66
CA ASP A 511 -4.12 1.55 -25.45
C ASP A 511 -2.80 1.46 -24.66
N ASP A 512 -2.51 0.28 -24.11
CA ASP A 512 -1.24 -0.03 -23.42
C ASP A 512 -0.91 0.95 -22.28
N VAL A 513 -1.90 1.27 -21.48
CA VAL A 513 -1.73 2.13 -20.31
C VAL A 513 -0.87 1.39 -19.29
N ASP A 514 0.42 1.71 -19.26
CA ASP A 514 1.42 1.11 -18.38
C ASP A 514 1.86 2.12 -17.30
N ALA A 515 1.00 2.38 -16.34
CA ALA A 515 1.31 3.13 -15.14
C ALA A 515 0.39 2.71 -14.00
N PHE A 516 0.95 2.60 -12.81
CA PHE A 516 0.17 2.35 -11.61
C PHE A 516 -0.37 3.65 -11.02
N TYR A 517 0.49 4.69 -10.94
CA TYR A 517 0.10 6.04 -10.50
C TYR A 517 -0.31 6.86 -11.71
N LEU A 518 -1.60 7.15 -11.81
CA LEU A 518 -2.17 7.82 -12.99
C LEU A 518 -2.06 9.34 -12.95
N GLN A 519 -1.79 9.93 -11.79
CA GLN A 519 -1.75 11.39 -11.63
C GLN A 519 -0.72 12.07 -12.55
N ASP A 520 0.54 11.58 -12.56
CA ASP A 520 1.59 12.17 -13.40
C ASP A 520 1.31 12.03 -14.92
N PRO A 521 0.94 10.85 -15.46
CA PRO A 521 0.52 10.75 -16.86
C PRO A 521 -0.68 11.62 -17.23
N LEU A 522 -1.71 11.68 -16.39
CA LEU A 522 -2.89 12.51 -16.63
C LEU A 522 -2.52 14.00 -16.65
N GLU A 523 -1.63 14.43 -15.75
CA GLU A 523 -1.12 15.81 -15.72
C GLU A 523 -0.37 16.15 -17.02
N ARG A 524 0.48 15.27 -17.51
CA ARG A 524 1.22 15.43 -18.77
C ARG A 524 0.26 15.51 -19.97
N ILE A 525 -0.74 14.64 -20.00
CA ILE A 525 -1.78 14.62 -21.03
C ILE A 525 -2.54 15.95 -21.01
N ALA A 526 -3.03 16.37 -19.85
CA ALA A 526 -3.77 17.62 -19.70
C ALA A 526 -2.93 18.84 -20.12
N THR A 527 -1.65 18.86 -19.78
CA THR A 527 -0.72 19.93 -20.16
C THR A 527 -0.59 20.04 -21.69
N ILE A 528 -0.37 18.91 -22.37
CA ILE A 528 -0.24 18.87 -23.82
C ILE A 528 -1.57 19.25 -24.50
N LEU A 529 -2.68 18.67 -24.06
CA LEU A 529 -4.00 18.97 -24.60
C LEU A 529 -4.41 20.42 -24.34
N ASN A 530 -4.09 20.98 -23.16
CA ASN A 530 -4.38 22.38 -22.88
C ASN A 530 -3.69 23.33 -23.86
N ARG A 531 -2.45 23.05 -24.21
CA ARG A 531 -1.70 23.83 -25.22
C ARG A 531 -2.28 23.68 -26.62
N ASP A 532 -2.64 22.44 -27.00
CA ASP A 532 -2.91 22.08 -28.39
C ASP A 532 -4.40 22.09 -28.76
N ALA A 533 -5.31 21.87 -27.81
CA ALA A 533 -6.73 21.84 -28.09
C ALA A 533 -7.30 23.24 -28.34
N PRO A 534 -8.32 23.40 -29.23
CA PRO A 534 -9.03 24.65 -29.43
C PRO A 534 -9.52 25.25 -28.12
N LEU A 535 -9.63 26.60 -28.07
CA LEU A 535 -10.02 27.35 -26.85
C LEU A 535 -11.42 26.98 -26.33
N ASN A 536 -12.33 26.59 -27.21
CA ASN A 536 -13.70 26.23 -26.88
C ASN A 536 -13.83 24.85 -26.23
N VAL A 537 -12.77 24.03 -26.21
CA VAL A 537 -12.77 22.72 -25.53
C VAL A 537 -12.82 22.91 -24.02
N ARG A 538 -13.80 22.27 -23.36
CA ARG A 538 -14.08 22.39 -21.91
C ARG A 538 -13.53 21.25 -21.11
N THR A 539 -13.69 20.02 -21.62
CA THR A 539 -13.32 18.80 -20.91
C THR A 539 -12.42 17.94 -21.78
N PHE A 540 -11.38 17.37 -21.18
CA PHE A 540 -10.58 16.31 -21.79
C PHE A 540 -11.01 14.98 -21.19
N HIS A 541 -11.53 14.08 -22.04
CA HIS A 541 -11.84 12.70 -21.70
C HIS A 541 -10.64 11.84 -22.07
N VAL A 542 -9.93 11.35 -21.06
CA VAL A 542 -8.80 10.43 -21.21
C VAL A 542 -9.34 9.03 -20.99
N VAL A 543 -9.60 8.31 -22.10
CA VAL A 543 -10.22 6.99 -22.06
C VAL A 543 -9.16 5.91 -22.11
N ALA A 544 -9.08 5.11 -21.07
CA ALA A 544 -8.21 3.94 -21.02
C ALA A 544 -8.89 2.73 -21.64
N LEU A 545 -8.19 2.08 -22.56
CA LEU A 545 -8.63 0.87 -23.23
C LEU A 545 -7.85 -0.35 -22.71
N VAL A 546 -8.55 -1.45 -22.47
CA VAL A 546 -7.96 -2.77 -22.27
C VAL A 546 -8.40 -3.66 -23.44
N HIS A 547 -7.47 -4.04 -24.29
CA HIS A 547 -7.72 -4.80 -25.53
C HIS A 547 -8.84 -4.18 -26.40
N GLY A 548 -8.85 -2.84 -26.50
CA GLY A 548 -9.82 -2.07 -27.25
C GLY A 548 -11.18 -1.87 -26.57
N VAL A 549 -11.36 -2.35 -25.35
CA VAL A 549 -12.58 -2.14 -24.54
C VAL A 549 -12.38 -0.96 -23.60
N PRO A 550 -13.22 0.09 -23.68
CA PRO A 550 -13.15 1.22 -22.74
C PRO A 550 -13.45 0.77 -21.31
N VAL A 551 -12.49 0.94 -20.37
CA VAL A 551 -12.61 0.53 -18.97
C VAL A 551 -12.63 1.71 -18.01
N ALA A 552 -12.05 2.85 -18.37
CA ALA A 552 -12.03 4.06 -17.56
C ALA A 552 -12.12 5.31 -18.43
N ASP A 553 -12.74 6.37 -17.92
CA ASP A 553 -12.82 7.70 -18.52
C ASP A 553 -12.41 8.74 -17.47
N TYR A 554 -11.19 9.26 -17.57
CA TYR A 554 -10.69 10.31 -16.70
C TYR A 554 -11.02 11.67 -17.31
N GLN A 555 -11.95 12.38 -16.69
CA GLN A 555 -12.47 13.66 -17.16
C GLN A 555 -11.72 14.80 -16.49
N VAL A 556 -10.89 15.50 -17.27
CA VAL A 556 -10.15 16.67 -16.82
C VAL A 556 -10.91 17.94 -17.23
N GLN A 557 -11.39 18.70 -16.24
CA GLN A 557 -12.07 19.98 -16.45
C GLN A 557 -11.02 21.05 -16.75
N ARG A 558 -10.84 21.40 -18.04
CA ARG A 558 -9.74 22.24 -18.53
C ARG A 558 -9.57 23.53 -17.75
N THR A 559 -10.65 24.30 -17.59
CA THR A 559 -10.60 25.59 -16.93
C THR A 559 -10.20 25.46 -15.46
N GLN A 560 -10.75 24.49 -14.77
CA GLN A 560 -10.47 24.24 -13.36
C GLN A 560 -9.05 23.68 -13.17
N TRP A 561 -8.66 22.74 -14.02
CA TRP A 561 -7.30 22.20 -14.04
C TRP A 561 -6.27 23.31 -14.29
N PHE A 562 -6.48 24.15 -15.31
CA PHE A 562 -5.57 25.27 -15.60
C PHE A 562 -5.52 26.27 -14.46
N ALA A 563 -6.67 26.64 -13.88
CA ALA A 563 -6.73 27.53 -12.74
C ALA A 563 -5.97 26.97 -11.53
N SER A 564 -6.08 25.68 -11.23
CA SER A 564 -5.37 25.04 -10.12
C SER A 564 -3.84 24.98 -10.30
N ARG A 565 -3.34 25.17 -11.52
CA ARG A 565 -1.89 25.18 -11.83
C ARG A 565 -1.33 26.59 -12.00
N THR A 566 -2.18 27.59 -12.21
CA THR A 566 -1.76 28.94 -12.56
C THR A 566 -2.13 29.98 -11.50
N ARG A 567 -2.99 29.66 -10.55
CA ARG A 567 -3.36 30.56 -9.42
C ARG A 567 -3.57 29.77 -8.14
N ALA A 568 -3.37 30.41 -7.01
CA ALA A 568 -3.80 29.86 -5.73
C ALA A 568 -5.34 29.82 -5.68
N LEU A 569 -5.91 28.64 -5.43
CA LEU A 569 -7.36 28.47 -5.26
C LEU A 569 -7.73 28.59 -3.78
N THR A 570 -8.85 29.23 -3.51
CA THR A 570 -9.46 29.15 -2.18
C THR A 570 -9.98 27.73 -1.93
N PRO A 571 -10.11 27.28 -0.68
CA PRO A 571 -10.64 25.93 -0.38
C PRO A 571 -12.02 25.64 -1.00
N SER A 572 -12.83 26.69 -1.21
CA SER A 572 -14.14 26.57 -1.88
C SER A 572 -14.02 26.41 -3.41
N GLU A 573 -12.90 26.83 -4.01
CA GLU A 573 -12.60 26.67 -5.44
C GLU A 573 -11.79 25.42 -5.76
N ALA A 574 -11.22 24.78 -4.76
CA ALA A 574 -10.42 23.56 -4.87
C ALA A 574 -11.28 22.30 -5.06
N ALA A 575 -12.28 22.34 -5.96
CA ALA A 575 -12.95 21.12 -6.39
C ALA A 575 -11.96 20.26 -7.22
N PRO A 576 -12.12 18.93 -7.23
CA PRO A 576 -11.26 18.07 -8.02
C PRO A 576 -11.32 18.47 -9.51
N ASP A 577 -10.16 18.78 -10.09
CA ASP A 577 -10.04 19.13 -11.50
C ASP A 577 -10.10 17.92 -12.43
N THR A 578 -9.95 16.74 -11.85
CA THR A 578 -10.02 15.44 -12.54
C THR A 578 -11.00 14.52 -11.82
N ALA A 579 -11.94 13.95 -12.57
CA ALA A 579 -12.93 13.01 -12.07
C ALA A 579 -12.90 11.72 -12.90
N LEU A 580 -13.25 10.60 -12.27
CA LEU A 580 -13.53 9.36 -12.99
C LEU A 580 -15.00 9.35 -13.40
N GLY A 581 -15.26 9.46 -14.70
CA GLY A 581 -16.56 9.31 -15.32
C GLY A 581 -16.88 7.89 -15.72
N ARG A 582 -18.12 7.68 -16.20
CA ARG A 582 -18.47 6.42 -16.84
C ARG A 582 -17.94 6.43 -18.27
N PRO A 583 -17.09 5.47 -18.66
CA PRO A 583 -16.56 5.44 -20.01
C PRO A 583 -17.70 5.22 -21.02
N LEU A 584 -17.65 5.97 -22.12
CA LEU A 584 -18.54 5.79 -23.26
C LEU A 584 -18.44 4.34 -23.77
N THR A 585 -19.50 3.85 -24.40
CA THR A 585 -19.46 2.56 -25.09
C THR A 585 -18.60 2.67 -26.34
N ARG A 586 -18.02 1.57 -26.80
CA ARG A 586 -17.25 1.56 -28.06
C ARG A 586 -18.08 2.12 -29.22
N GLN A 587 -19.34 1.68 -29.34
CA GLN A 587 -20.26 2.16 -30.39
C GLN A 587 -20.48 3.68 -30.33
N SER A 588 -20.65 4.23 -29.11
CA SER A 588 -20.81 5.68 -28.94
C SER A 588 -19.55 6.43 -29.36
N ILE A 589 -18.35 5.93 -28.99
CA ILE A 589 -17.09 6.56 -29.37
C ILE A 589 -16.91 6.50 -30.90
N ASP A 590 -17.18 5.36 -31.53
CA ASP A 590 -17.00 5.19 -33.00
C ASP A 590 -17.92 6.08 -33.80
N MET A 591 -19.06 6.53 -33.28
CA MET A 591 -19.94 7.50 -33.94
C MET A 591 -19.47 8.96 -33.83
N LEU A 592 -18.49 9.26 -32.96
CA LEU A 592 -17.94 10.61 -32.82
C LEU A 592 -17.07 10.99 -34.01
N PRO A 593 -17.04 12.27 -34.45
CA PRO A 593 -16.13 12.75 -35.46
C PRO A 593 -14.68 12.42 -35.12
N SER A 594 -14.03 11.70 -36.06
CA SER A 594 -12.62 11.31 -35.88
C SER A 594 -11.71 12.46 -36.28
N LEU A 595 -10.81 12.87 -35.41
CA LEU A 595 -9.79 13.87 -35.66
C LEU A 595 -8.42 13.22 -35.90
N PHE A 596 -8.20 12.06 -35.31
CA PHE A 596 -7.02 11.24 -35.49
C PHE A 596 -7.37 9.79 -35.13
N GLU A 597 -6.81 8.84 -35.88
CA GLU A 597 -6.97 7.41 -35.59
C GLU A 597 -5.76 6.62 -36.08
N GLN A 598 -5.28 5.69 -35.22
CA GLN A 598 -4.23 4.75 -35.61
C GLN A 598 -4.56 3.34 -35.13
N ARG A 599 -3.96 2.35 -35.78
CA ARG A 599 -4.17 0.95 -35.43
C ARG A 599 -3.44 0.58 -34.13
N PRO A 600 -4.00 -0.32 -33.31
CA PRO A 600 -3.27 -0.84 -32.15
C PRO A 600 -2.02 -1.60 -32.62
N LYS A 601 -1.04 -1.72 -31.74
CA LYS A 601 0.11 -2.61 -32.01
C LYS A 601 -0.41 -4.03 -32.14
N ALA A 602 -0.12 -4.67 -33.29
CA ALA A 602 -0.60 -6.03 -33.56
C ALA A 602 0.07 -7.08 -32.65
N PHE A 603 1.31 -6.85 -32.28
CA PHE A 603 2.09 -7.75 -31.42
C PHE A 603 2.84 -6.98 -30.33
N VAL A 604 2.77 -7.50 -29.11
CA VAL A 604 3.52 -7.00 -27.94
C VAL A 604 4.26 -8.18 -27.34
N ALA A 605 5.52 -7.99 -27.01
CA ALA A 605 6.32 -9.03 -26.35
C ALA A 605 7.20 -8.44 -25.26
N SER A 606 7.48 -9.23 -24.25
CA SER A 606 8.42 -8.91 -23.20
C SER A 606 9.19 -10.15 -22.75
N VAL A 607 10.40 -9.94 -22.26
CA VAL A 607 11.22 -10.99 -21.66
C VAL A 607 11.69 -10.48 -20.31
N GLY A 608 11.62 -11.33 -19.29
CA GLY A 608 12.05 -10.99 -17.93
C GLY A 608 12.49 -12.19 -17.12
N PRO A 609 13.07 -11.97 -15.96
CA PRO A 609 13.39 -13.05 -15.03
C PRO A 609 12.13 -13.56 -14.35
N GLY A 610 11.99 -14.88 -14.26
CA GLY A 610 11.00 -15.57 -13.44
C GLY A 610 11.62 -16.10 -12.17
N TYR A 611 10.87 -16.03 -11.08
CA TYR A 611 11.26 -16.63 -9.80
C TYR A 611 10.08 -17.37 -9.19
N ARG A 612 10.34 -18.61 -8.83
CA ARG A 612 9.36 -19.48 -8.17
C ARG A 612 9.98 -20.11 -6.94
N GLN A 613 9.25 -20.18 -5.83
CA GLN A 613 9.74 -20.73 -4.57
C GLN A 613 8.71 -21.62 -3.88
N THR A 614 9.20 -22.59 -3.12
CA THR A 614 8.43 -23.39 -2.18
C THR A 614 9.20 -23.45 -0.86
N LEU A 615 8.55 -23.04 0.23
CA LEU A 615 9.15 -22.98 1.56
C LEU A 615 8.70 -24.17 2.42
N GLY A 616 9.63 -24.74 3.15
CA GLY A 616 9.35 -25.66 4.24
C GLY A 616 8.86 -27.04 3.86
N GLY A 617 9.40 -27.60 2.80
CA GLY A 617 9.17 -29.01 2.45
C GLY A 617 10.06 -29.97 3.25
N PRO A 618 9.74 -31.29 3.28
CA PRO A 618 10.57 -32.30 3.96
C PRO A 618 11.95 -32.46 3.34
N ASN A 619 12.17 -31.95 2.13
CA ASN A 619 13.40 -32.18 1.35
C ASN A 619 14.33 -30.95 1.31
N GLY A 620 13.93 -29.83 1.90
CA GLY A 620 14.70 -28.60 1.94
C GLY A 620 13.89 -27.42 2.47
N PHE A 621 14.59 -26.49 3.12
CA PHE A 621 13.98 -25.28 3.64
C PHE A 621 13.41 -24.41 2.50
N LEU A 622 14.24 -24.17 1.47
CA LEU A 622 13.90 -23.39 0.31
C LEU A 622 14.15 -24.19 -0.95
N LEU A 623 13.10 -24.51 -1.67
CA LEU A 623 13.17 -24.94 -3.06
C LEU A 623 12.87 -23.74 -3.95
N TYR A 624 13.69 -23.54 -4.97
CA TYR A 624 13.57 -22.40 -5.86
C TYR A 624 13.85 -22.77 -7.32
N GLN A 625 13.31 -22.00 -8.22
CA GLN A 625 13.60 -21.99 -9.64
C GLN A 625 13.75 -20.56 -10.11
N ILE A 626 14.83 -20.28 -10.83
CA ILE A 626 15.05 -19.07 -11.59
C ILE A 626 14.88 -19.41 -13.05
N SER A 627 14.09 -18.63 -13.77
CA SER A 627 13.80 -18.84 -15.18
C SER A 627 13.95 -17.56 -15.99
N ALA A 628 13.99 -17.70 -17.30
CA ALA A 628 13.73 -16.64 -18.24
C ALA A 628 12.32 -16.85 -18.79
N ASP A 629 11.46 -15.85 -18.61
CA ASP A 629 10.06 -15.90 -19.02
C ASP A 629 9.87 -14.94 -20.19
N ALA A 630 9.43 -15.48 -21.34
CA ALA A 630 9.07 -14.71 -22.52
C ALA A 630 7.55 -14.69 -22.64
N TYR A 631 6.99 -13.50 -22.61
CA TYR A 631 5.57 -13.26 -22.79
C TYR A 631 5.32 -12.64 -24.15
N GLY A 632 4.27 -13.09 -24.88
CA GLY A 632 3.85 -12.54 -26.16
C GLY A 632 2.34 -12.43 -26.24
N GLU A 633 1.86 -11.37 -26.89
CA GLU A 633 0.46 -11.12 -27.13
C GLU A 633 0.24 -10.69 -28.58
N LEU A 634 -0.56 -11.45 -29.30
CA LEU A 634 -1.00 -11.16 -30.66
C LEU A 634 -2.45 -10.65 -30.63
N ARG A 635 -2.66 -9.40 -30.97
CA ARG A 635 -3.99 -8.79 -31.07
C ARG A 635 -4.64 -9.12 -32.41
N LEU A 636 -5.84 -9.66 -32.33
CA LEU A 636 -6.61 -10.12 -33.52
C LEU A 636 -7.73 -9.10 -33.86
N PRO A 637 -8.23 -9.09 -35.10
CA PRO A 637 -9.39 -8.27 -35.45
C PRO A 637 -10.58 -8.56 -34.53
N GLY A 638 -11.40 -7.54 -34.28
CA GLY A 638 -12.60 -7.66 -33.46
C GLY A 638 -12.32 -7.68 -31.93
N GLY A 639 -11.13 -7.29 -31.48
CA GLY A 639 -10.80 -7.17 -30.04
C GLY A 639 -10.60 -8.50 -29.32
N ALA A 640 -10.25 -9.54 -30.02
CA ALA A 640 -9.70 -10.76 -29.44
C ALA A 640 -8.16 -10.69 -29.40
N TRP A 641 -7.53 -11.49 -28.55
CA TRP A 641 -6.08 -11.61 -28.50
C TRP A 641 -5.65 -13.03 -28.14
N LEU A 642 -4.48 -13.42 -28.63
CA LEU A 642 -3.80 -14.64 -28.25
C LEU A 642 -2.59 -14.29 -27.35
N GLY A 643 -2.68 -14.58 -26.08
CA GLY A 643 -1.60 -14.40 -25.10
C GLY A 643 -0.86 -15.71 -24.87
N GLY A 644 0.47 -15.65 -24.82
CA GLY A 644 1.31 -16.83 -24.57
C GLY A 644 2.49 -16.50 -23.64
N GLU A 645 2.93 -17.50 -22.88
CA GLU A 645 4.09 -17.43 -22.00
C GLU A 645 4.96 -18.65 -22.20
N LEU A 646 6.24 -18.44 -22.51
CA LEU A 646 7.27 -19.45 -22.60
C LEU A 646 8.22 -19.27 -21.41
N ASN A 647 8.39 -20.34 -20.62
CA ASN A 647 9.30 -20.36 -19.50
C ASN A 647 10.50 -21.25 -19.80
N VAL A 648 11.71 -20.75 -19.55
CA VAL A 648 12.98 -21.48 -19.66
C VAL A 648 13.66 -21.52 -18.31
N GLY A 649 13.65 -22.68 -17.64
CA GLY A 649 14.33 -22.89 -16.37
C GLY A 649 15.85 -22.79 -16.50
N LEU A 650 16.45 -21.84 -15.78
CA LEU A 650 17.91 -21.60 -15.80
C LEU A 650 18.61 -22.34 -14.67
N VAL A 651 18.15 -22.10 -13.45
CA VAL A 651 18.72 -22.67 -12.22
C VAL A 651 17.58 -23.08 -11.30
N ASP A 652 17.65 -24.29 -10.76
CA ASP A 652 16.70 -24.76 -9.76
C ASP A 652 17.36 -25.79 -8.81
N ASN A 653 16.70 -26.04 -7.69
CA ASN A 653 17.01 -27.10 -6.77
C ASN A 653 15.82 -28.05 -6.52
N TYR A 654 14.79 -27.99 -7.38
CA TYR A 654 13.60 -28.85 -7.27
C TYR A 654 13.87 -30.34 -7.48
N GLY A 655 15.05 -30.70 -8.02
CA GLY A 655 15.50 -32.09 -8.05
C GLY A 655 15.59 -32.74 -6.64
N LYS A 656 15.74 -31.91 -5.59
CA LYS A 656 15.68 -32.37 -4.18
C LYS A 656 14.27 -32.66 -3.71
N PHE A 657 13.24 -32.21 -4.42
CA PHE A 657 11.84 -32.38 -4.02
C PHE A 657 11.37 -33.79 -4.34
N THR A 658 11.65 -34.73 -3.45
CA THR A 658 11.27 -36.16 -3.60
C THR A 658 9.93 -36.51 -2.94
N TYR A 659 9.44 -35.67 -2.04
CA TYR A 659 8.19 -35.90 -1.32
C TYR A 659 6.96 -35.80 -2.24
N THR A 660 6.16 -36.81 -2.24
CA THR A 660 4.85 -36.81 -2.88
C THR A 660 3.80 -36.84 -1.77
N ALA A 661 3.04 -35.76 -1.61
CA ALA A 661 1.98 -35.69 -0.63
C ALA A 661 0.95 -36.79 -0.87
N ASP A 662 0.52 -37.47 0.17
CA ASP A 662 -0.61 -38.38 0.09
C ASP A 662 -1.90 -37.57 -0.02
N SER A 663 -2.60 -37.71 -1.16
CA SER A 663 -3.84 -36.98 -1.43
C SER A 663 -4.96 -37.99 -1.69
N LYS A 664 -6.04 -37.88 -0.92
CA LYS A 664 -7.28 -38.61 -1.09
C LYS A 664 -8.22 -37.99 -2.11
N LEU A 665 -7.84 -36.84 -2.67
CA LEU A 665 -8.57 -36.11 -3.69
C LEU A 665 -7.89 -36.23 -5.05
N PRO A 666 -8.58 -35.89 -6.14
CA PRO A 666 -7.92 -35.70 -7.43
C PRO A 666 -6.77 -34.69 -7.29
N ARG A 667 -5.58 -35.08 -7.75
CA ARG A 667 -4.37 -34.24 -7.61
C ARG A 667 -4.40 -33.12 -8.62
N VAL A 668 -4.82 -31.96 -8.17
CA VAL A 668 -4.96 -30.74 -8.98
C VAL A 668 -3.90 -29.69 -8.69
N ARG A 669 -3.18 -29.81 -7.55
CA ARG A 669 -2.04 -28.97 -7.14
C ARG A 669 -0.86 -29.76 -6.59
N THR A 670 -1.07 -30.91 -6.01
CA THR A 670 -0.01 -31.73 -5.38
C THR A 670 0.92 -32.43 -6.37
N TYR A 671 0.67 -32.37 -7.68
CA TYR A 671 1.63 -32.72 -8.73
C TYR A 671 2.66 -31.60 -9.03
N LEU A 672 2.79 -30.60 -8.17
CA LEU A 672 3.68 -29.45 -8.41
C LEU A 672 5.10 -29.85 -8.79
N ARG A 673 5.65 -30.86 -8.11
CA ARG A 673 6.96 -31.42 -8.41
C ARG A 673 7.10 -31.84 -9.87
N GLU A 674 6.18 -32.69 -10.33
CA GLU A 674 6.22 -33.27 -11.68
C GLU A 674 6.18 -32.16 -12.75
N TYR A 675 5.34 -31.13 -12.54
CA TYR A 675 5.27 -29.98 -13.45
C TYR A 675 6.55 -29.13 -13.43
N LEU A 676 7.27 -29.06 -12.31
CA LEU A 676 8.47 -28.23 -12.20
C LEU A 676 9.75 -28.94 -12.63
N THR A 677 9.79 -30.31 -12.58
CA THR A 677 11.02 -31.07 -12.81
C THR A 677 11.05 -31.85 -14.14
N THR A 678 9.91 -32.00 -14.83
CA THR A 678 9.84 -32.86 -16.03
C THR A 678 10.46 -32.19 -17.25
N SER A 679 10.34 -30.86 -17.42
CA SER A 679 10.88 -30.13 -18.57
C SER A 679 11.48 -28.79 -18.13
N ARG A 680 12.61 -28.42 -18.74
CA ARG A 680 13.22 -27.09 -18.53
C ARG A 680 12.57 -26.01 -19.39
N VAL A 681 11.98 -26.40 -20.53
CA VAL A 681 11.26 -25.49 -21.41
C VAL A 681 9.80 -25.86 -21.34
N THR A 682 8.98 -24.91 -20.92
CA THR A 682 7.54 -25.11 -20.70
C THR A 682 6.74 -23.97 -21.34
N LEU A 683 5.50 -24.25 -21.69
CA LEU A 683 4.52 -23.29 -22.21
C LEU A 683 3.37 -23.14 -21.20
N PRO A 684 3.55 -22.38 -20.10
CA PRO A 684 2.55 -22.28 -19.03
C PRO A 684 1.21 -21.74 -19.53
N LEU A 685 1.24 -20.84 -20.50
CA LEU A 685 0.07 -20.14 -21.03
C LEU A 685 0.08 -20.12 -22.56
N LEU A 686 -1.06 -20.41 -23.16
CA LEU A 686 -1.39 -20.08 -24.55
C LEU A 686 -2.91 -19.96 -24.66
N GLN A 687 -3.43 -18.76 -24.52
CA GLN A 687 -4.86 -18.50 -24.34
C GLN A 687 -5.37 -17.51 -25.38
N LEU A 688 -6.38 -17.91 -26.12
CA LEU A 688 -7.20 -17.00 -26.91
C LEU A 688 -8.31 -16.43 -26.03
N THR A 689 -8.43 -15.11 -26.01
CA THR A 689 -9.39 -14.39 -25.18
C THR A 689 -10.14 -13.36 -26.00
N LYS A 690 -11.42 -13.19 -25.71
CA LYS A 690 -12.27 -12.11 -26.20
C LYS A 690 -12.96 -11.48 -25.00
N MET A 691 -12.78 -10.16 -24.85
CA MET A 691 -13.43 -9.33 -23.82
C MET A 691 -14.39 -8.35 -24.47
N GLY A 692 -15.45 -7.93 -23.78
CA GLY A 692 -16.38 -6.92 -24.21
C GLY A 692 -17.26 -6.38 -23.08
N ARG A 693 -18.15 -5.45 -23.43
CA ARG A 693 -19.15 -4.87 -22.53
C ARG A 693 -20.55 -5.20 -23.01
N LEU A 694 -21.46 -5.49 -22.05
CA LEU A 694 -22.90 -5.71 -22.27
C LEU A 694 -23.72 -4.54 -21.72
N GLY A 695 -23.24 -3.32 -21.90
CA GLY A 695 -23.85 -2.10 -21.33
C GLY A 695 -22.83 -1.28 -20.55
N ASN A 696 -23.30 -0.40 -19.68
CA ASN A 696 -22.41 0.57 -19.02
C ASN A 696 -21.51 -0.05 -17.95
N ASP A 697 -22.03 -0.99 -17.16
CA ASP A 697 -21.34 -1.50 -15.97
C ASP A 697 -21.15 -3.02 -16.00
N GLN A 698 -21.39 -3.67 -17.16
CA GLN A 698 -21.29 -5.11 -17.33
C GLN A 698 -20.20 -5.46 -18.34
N PHE A 699 -19.30 -6.34 -17.91
CA PHE A 699 -18.20 -6.85 -18.73
C PHE A 699 -18.36 -8.36 -18.90
N TYR A 700 -17.89 -8.88 -20.02
CA TYR A 700 -17.80 -10.31 -20.27
C TYR A 700 -16.46 -10.68 -20.86
N SER A 701 -16.04 -11.90 -20.61
CA SER A 701 -14.87 -12.52 -21.25
C SER A 701 -15.18 -13.96 -21.59
N VAL A 702 -14.74 -14.39 -22.76
CA VAL A 702 -14.73 -15.80 -23.15
C VAL A 702 -13.32 -16.16 -23.58
N TYR A 703 -12.84 -17.32 -23.17
CA TYR A 703 -11.45 -17.70 -23.40
C TYR A 703 -11.28 -19.21 -23.51
N GLY A 704 -10.17 -19.60 -24.15
CA GLY A 704 -9.83 -21.03 -24.28
C GLY A 704 -8.38 -21.22 -24.66
N GLY A 705 -7.86 -22.40 -24.34
CA GLY A 705 -6.48 -22.80 -24.60
C GLY A 705 -5.78 -23.40 -23.41
N LEU A 706 -4.47 -23.20 -23.32
CA LEU A 706 -3.64 -23.56 -22.17
C LEU A 706 -3.78 -22.43 -21.16
N LEU A 707 -4.61 -22.64 -20.12
CA LEU A 707 -5.03 -21.56 -19.21
C LEU A 707 -4.03 -21.30 -18.09
N GLU A 708 -3.34 -22.35 -17.67
CA GLU A 708 -2.28 -22.34 -16.65
C GLU A 708 -1.34 -23.54 -16.82
N SER A 709 -0.31 -23.63 -16.01
CA SER A 709 0.66 -24.73 -16.05
C SER A 709 0.02 -26.11 -15.97
N MET A 710 -1.05 -26.28 -15.17
CA MET A 710 -1.67 -27.58 -14.87
C MET A 710 -2.97 -27.84 -15.62
N PHE A 711 -3.63 -26.81 -16.16
CA PHE A 711 -4.94 -26.98 -16.79
C PHE A 711 -5.07 -26.23 -18.11
N ALA A 712 -5.75 -26.88 -19.05
CA ALA A 712 -6.19 -26.32 -20.31
C ALA A 712 -7.72 -26.48 -20.44
N GLY A 713 -8.35 -25.63 -21.22
CA GLY A 713 -9.80 -25.75 -21.40
C GLY A 713 -10.42 -24.48 -21.97
N VAL A 714 -11.70 -24.32 -21.70
CA VAL A 714 -12.49 -23.16 -22.10
C VAL A 714 -13.21 -22.58 -20.89
N GLY A 715 -13.42 -21.28 -20.89
CA GLY A 715 -14.13 -20.60 -19.83
C GLY A 715 -14.82 -19.34 -20.28
N ALA A 716 -15.72 -18.87 -19.44
CA ALA A 716 -16.40 -17.60 -19.60
C ALA A 716 -16.49 -16.89 -18.23
N GLU A 717 -16.47 -15.59 -18.26
CA GLU A 717 -16.64 -14.75 -17.08
C GLU A 717 -17.57 -13.59 -17.39
N TRP A 718 -18.42 -13.24 -16.44
CA TRP A 718 -19.24 -12.06 -16.43
C TRP A 718 -18.98 -11.26 -15.16
N LEU A 719 -18.89 -9.95 -15.29
CA LEU A 719 -18.66 -9.03 -14.18
C LEU A 719 -19.64 -7.85 -14.25
N TYR A 720 -20.35 -7.62 -13.17
CA TYR A 720 -21.11 -6.40 -12.92
C TYR A 720 -20.33 -5.51 -11.97
N ARG A 721 -19.86 -4.35 -12.44
CA ARG A 721 -19.03 -3.40 -11.69
C ARG A 721 -19.50 -1.98 -11.92
N PRO A 722 -20.51 -1.50 -11.17
CA PRO A 722 -20.98 -0.12 -11.28
C PRO A 722 -19.91 0.87 -10.80
N ALA A 723 -19.70 1.95 -11.55
CA ALA A 723 -18.66 2.95 -11.25
C ALA A 723 -18.85 3.62 -9.88
N ASP A 724 -20.11 3.78 -9.43
CA ASP A 724 -20.46 4.43 -8.17
C ASP A 724 -20.70 3.48 -7.00
N SER A 725 -20.54 2.16 -7.21
CA SER A 725 -20.78 1.15 -6.20
C SER A 725 -19.47 0.69 -5.55
N ARG A 726 -19.55 0.41 -4.25
CA ARG A 726 -18.48 -0.29 -3.52
C ARG A 726 -18.56 -1.81 -3.66
N LEU A 727 -19.59 -2.32 -4.34
CA LEU A 727 -19.83 -3.75 -4.54
C LEU A 727 -19.81 -4.05 -6.03
N ALA A 728 -19.00 -5.04 -6.40
CA ALA A 728 -19.04 -5.68 -7.71
C ALA A 728 -19.35 -7.17 -7.56
N ILE A 729 -19.95 -7.77 -8.58
CA ILE A 729 -20.31 -9.20 -8.60
C ILE A 729 -19.76 -9.80 -9.88
N GLY A 730 -18.97 -10.86 -9.74
CA GLY A 730 -18.44 -11.65 -10.84
C GLY A 730 -18.95 -13.09 -10.82
N VAL A 731 -19.10 -13.68 -11.99
CA VAL A 731 -19.41 -15.10 -12.17
C VAL A 731 -18.47 -15.69 -13.21
N ASP A 732 -17.78 -16.74 -12.88
CA ASP A 732 -16.95 -17.49 -13.82
C ASP A 732 -17.34 -18.96 -13.88
N VAL A 733 -17.21 -19.54 -15.08
CA VAL A 733 -17.42 -20.98 -15.33
C VAL A 733 -16.34 -21.47 -16.28
N ASN A 734 -15.71 -22.60 -15.95
CA ASN A 734 -14.59 -23.15 -16.69
C ASN A 734 -14.73 -24.67 -16.83
N ALA A 735 -14.65 -25.15 -18.06
CA ALA A 735 -14.54 -26.59 -18.36
C ALA A 735 -13.07 -26.89 -18.68
N VAL A 736 -12.39 -27.62 -17.79
CA VAL A 736 -10.94 -27.79 -17.86
C VAL A 736 -10.51 -29.25 -17.82
N ARG A 737 -9.38 -29.53 -18.46
CA ARG A 737 -8.68 -30.81 -18.47
C ARG A 737 -7.25 -30.62 -17.99
N GLN A 738 -6.75 -31.58 -17.20
CA GLN A 738 -5.39 -31.54 -16.67
C GLN A 738 -4.38 -31.77 -17.80
N ARG A 739 -3.31 -30.97 -17.82
CA ARG A 739 -2.22 -31.03 -18.81
C ARG A 739 -1.19 -32.08 -18.45
N GLY A 740 -0.42 -32.51 -19.45
CA GLY A 740 0.77 -33.35 -19.23
C GLY A 740 1.87 -32.62 -18.46
N PHE A 741 2.73 -33.34 -17.77
CA PHE A 741 3.79 -32.80 -16.93
C PHE A 741 4.85 -32.00 -17.67
N ARG A 742 4.99 -32.22 -19.00
CA ARG A 742 5.90 -31.41 -19.86
C ARG A 742 5.41 -30.00 -20.12
N GLN A 743 4.14 -29.72 -19.76
CA GLN A 743 3.50 -28.44 -20.02
C GLN A 743 3.54 -28.04 -21.51
N ASP A 744 3.41 -29.05 -22.37
CA ASP A 744 3.18 -28.97 -23.81
C ASP A 744 1.68 -29.09 -24.12
N PHE A 745 1.30 -29.51 -25.30
CA PHE A 745 -0.10 -29.73 -25.71
C PHE A 745 -0.66 -31.09 -25.23
N SER A 746 0.12 -31.90 -24.53
CA SER A 746 -0.33 -33.18 -24.01
C SER A 746 -1.31 -33.02 -22.85
N MET A 747 -2.30 -33.92 -22.77
CA MET A 747 -3.38 -33.89 -21.78
C MET A 747 -3.46 -35.20 -21.00
N ARG A 748 -3.80 -35.09 -19.72
CA ARG A 748 -4.12 -36.20 -18.82
C ARG A 748 -5.63 -36.46 -18.83
N ASP A 749 -6.08 -37.52 -18.15
CA ASP A 749 -7.49 -37.93 -18.18
C ASP A 749 -8.41 -37.14 -17.27
N TYR A 750 -7.83 -36.49 -16.23
CA TYR A 750 -8.63 -35.72 -15.29
C TYR A 750 -9.26 -34.48 -15.94
N ARG A 751 -10.57 -34.37 -15.77
CA ARG A 751 -11.38 -33.22 -16.25
C ARG A 751 -12.40 -32.81 -15.19
N THR A 752 -12.69 -31.52 -15.16
CA THR A 752 -13.67 -30.98 -14.23
C THR A 752 -14.33 -29.71 -14.79
N LEU A 753 -15.53 -29.42 -14.29
CA LEU A 753 -16.16 -28.12 -14.38
C LEU A 753 -15.87 -27.40 -13.07
N THR A 754 -15.38 -26.16 -13.13
CA THR A 754 -15.13 -25.30 -11.98
C THR A 754 -15.68 -23.92 -12.23
N GLY A 755 -16.08 -23.21 -11.19
CA GLY A 755 -16.60 -21.85 -11.32
C GLY A 755 -17.12 -21.28 -10.01
N HIS A 756 -17.16 -19.96 -9.93
CA HIS A 756 -17.49 -19.25 -8.71
C HIS A 756 -18.38 -18.05 -8.99
N VAL A 757 -19.25 -17.76 -8.04
CA VAL A 757 -19.87 -16.44 -7.88
C VAL A 757 -19.04 -15.70 -6.84
N THR A 758 -18.52 -14.51 -7.19
CA THR A 758 -17.67 -13.71 -6.31
C THR A 758 -18.28 -12.34 -6.09
N ALA A 759 -18.48 -11.98 -4.82
CA ALA A 759 -18.78 -10.63 -4.41
C ALA A 759 -17.48 -9.92 -4.00
N TYR A 760 -17.20 -8.79 -4.62
CA TYR A 760 -16.05 -7.92 -4.34
C TYR A 760 -16.57 -6.68 -3.61
N TRP A 761 -16.26 -6.55 -2.33
CA TRP A 761 -16.75 -5.45 -1.51
C TRP A 761 -15.61 -4.56 -1.02
N ASN A 762 -15.54 -3.34 -1.57
CA ASN A 762 -14.72 -2.27 -1.02
C ASN A 762 -15.46 -1.65 0.17
N THR A 763 -15.00 -1.91 1.38
CA THR A 763 -15.68 -1.45 2.60
C THR A 763 -15.72 0.08 2.74
N GLY A 764 -14.82 0.81 2.03
CA GLY A 764 -14.59 2.25 2.20
C GLY A 764 -13.87 2.60 3.50
N TRP A 765 -13.51 1.62 4.32
CA TRP A 765 -12.82 1.82 5.59
C TRP A 765 -11.34 1.44 5.44
N GLN A 766 -10.45 2.38 5.63
CA GLN A 766 -8.98 2.22 5.62
C GLN A 766 -8.40 1.41 4.45
N GLY A 767 -9.06 1.40 3.29
CA GLY A 767 -8.63 0.63 2.12
C GLY A 767 -8.84 -0.89 2.26
N VAL A 768 -9.69 -1.33 3.16
CA VAL A 768 -10.03 -2.74 3.35
C VAL A 768 -11.01 -3.19 2.27
N GLN A 769 -10.69 -4.30 1.63
CA GLN A 769 -11.52 -5.01 0.66
C GLN A 769 -11.82 -6.42 1.16
N ILE A 770 -13.04 -6.88 0.95
CA ILE A 770 -13.50 -8.23 1.29
C ILE A 770 -14.04 -8.88 0.02
N ASN A 771 -13.50 -10.04 -0.35
CA ASN A 771 -13.99 -10.82 -1.48
C ASN A 771 -14.54 -12.15 -0.95
N LEU A 772 -15.77 -12.47 -1.30
CA LEU A 772 -16.41 -13.75 -0.97
C LEU A 772 -16.72 -14.49 -2.27
N SER A 773 -16.08 -15.62 -2.47
CA SER A 773 -16.33 -16.50 -3.61
C SER A 773 -16.99 -17.78 -3.15
N VAL A 774 -18.05 -18.19 -3.82
CA VAL A 774 -18.77 -19.45 -3.56
C VAL A 774 -18.87 -20.24 -4.85
N GLY A 775 -18.52 -21.54 -4.83
CA GLY A 775 -18.56 -22.33 -6.05
C GLY A 775 -17.95 -23.73 -5.93
N GLN A 776 -17.64 -24.29 -7.09
CA GLN A 776 -16.97 -25.58 -7.23
C GLN A 776 -15.51 -25.39 -7.62
N TYR A 777 -14.64 -26.03 -6.86
CA TYR A 777 -13.18 -25.99 -7.02
C TYR A 777 -12.67 -27.09 -7.96
N LEU A 778 -11.38 -27.08 -8.26
CA LEU A 778 -10.75 -27.97 -9.23
C LEU A 778 -10.83 -29.47 -8.83
N ALA A 779 -10.78 -29.79 -7.55
CA ALA A 779 -10.91 -31.17 -7.07
C ALA A 779 -12.37 -31.65 -7.01
N LYS A 780 -13.32 -30.90 -7.59
CA LYS A 780 -14.78 -31.15 -7.58
C LYS A 780 -15.44 -30.91 -6.22
N ASP A 781 -14.73 -30.42 -5.26
CA ASP A 781 -15.24 -29.96 -3.97
C ASP A 781 -15.99 -28.63 -4.10
N LYS A 782 -16.94 -28.39 -3.22
CA LYS A 782 -17.79 -27.18 -3.21
C LYS A 782 -17.63 -26.44 -1.89
N GLY A 783 -17.60 -25.13 -1.94
CA GLY A 783 -17.41 -24.35 -0.74
C GLY A 783 -17.29 -22.87 -0.99
N ALA A 784 -16.66 -22.17 -0.03
CA ALA A 784 -16.49 -20.74 -0.06
C ALA A 784 -15.04 -20.35 0.25
N THR A 785 -14.56 -19.30 -0.42
CA THR A 785 -13.31 -18.58 -0.10
C THR A 785 -13.65 -17.20 0.39
N LEU A 786 -13.18 -16.85 1.58
CA LEU A 786 -13.15 -15.50 2.11
C LEU A 786 -11.73 -14.94 1.94
N ASP A 787 -11.60 -13.81 1.26
CA ASP A 787 -10.37 -13.08 1.08
C ASP A 787 -10.53 -11.67 1.69
N ILE A 788 -9.64 -11.27 2.57
CA ILE A 788 -9.63 -9.96 3.20
C ILE A 788 -8.28 -9.33 2.94
N SER A 789 -8.29 -8.15 2.34
CA SER A 789 -7.07 -7.42 2.05
C SER A 789 -7.17 -5.95 2.44
N ARG A 790 -6.03 -5.34 2.66
CA ARG A 790 -5.89 -3.89 2.79
C ARG A 790 -5.00 -3.36 1.69
N ARG A 791 -5.48 -2.35 0.97
CA ARG A 791 -4.72 -1.63 -0.05
C ARG A 791 -4.33 -0.25 0.51
N PHE A 792 -3.04 0.05 0.51
CA PHE A 792 -2.51 1.36 0.89
C PHE A 792 -2.58 2.35 -0.27
N ARG A 793 -2.42 3.67 0.02
CA ARG A 793 -2.47 4.71 -1.03
C ARG A 793 -1.41 4.53 -2.12
N ASN A 794 -0.24 4.02 -1.78
CA ASN A 794 0.80 3.69 -2.76
C ASN A 794 0.56 2.35 -3.49
N GLY A 795 -0.64 1.78 -3.36
CA GLY A 795 -1.05 0.56 -4.08
C GLY A 795 -0.53 -0.75 -3.51
N VAL A 796 0.31 -0.74 -2.50
CA VAL A 796 0.71 -1.98 -1.79
C VAL A 796 -0.53 -2.63 -1.18
N VAL A 797 -0.68 -3.94 -1.40
CA VAL A 797 -1.78 -4.75 -0.84
C VAL A 797 -1.23 -5.80 0.09
N ILE A 798 -1.81 -5.90 1.28
CA ILE A 798 -1.58 -7.00 2.24
C ILE A 798 -2.90 -7.73 2.40
N GLY A 799 -2.93 -9.03 2.17
CA GLY A 799 -4.15 -9.81 2.25
C GLY A 799 -3.96 -11.22 2.81
N ALA A 800 -5.07 -11.80 3.23
CA ALA A 800 -5.15 -13.17 3.69
C ALA A 800 -6.46 -13.80 3.19
N TYR A 801 -6.41 -15.08 2.88
CA TYR A 801 -7.60 -15.81 2.46
C TYR A 801 -7.73 -17.13 3.20
N ALA A 802 -8.97 -17.62 3.30
CA ALA A 802 -9.32 -18.92 3.82
C ALA A 802 -10.41 -19.55 2.95
N THR A 803 -10.22 -20.81 2.57
CA THR A 803 -11.16 -21.56 1.74
C THR A 803 -11.65 -22.78 2.51
N LYS A 804 -12.94 -22.85 2.78
CA LYS A 804 -13.59 -24.03 3.39
C LYS A 804 -14.53 -24.67 2.39
N THR A 805 -14.37 -25.98 2.22
CA THR A 805 -15.21 -26.78 1.32
C THR A 805 -15.93 -27.89 2.07
N ASN A 806 -16.77 -28.64 1.38
CA ASN A 806 -17.53 -29.77 1.91
C ASN A 806 -16.68 -31.03 2.19
N ILE A 807 -15.35 -30.92 1.99
CA ILE A 807 -14.43 -32.04 2.26
C ILE A 807 -14.18 -32.11 3.77
N SER A 808 -14.18 -33.34 4.31
CA SER A 808 -13.80 -33.57 5.70
C SER A 808 -12.30 -33.31 5.95
N ALA A 809 -11.90 -33.00 7.18
CA ALA A 809 -10.50 -32.84 7.56
C ALA A 809 -9.66 -34.08 7.24
N ALA A 810 -10.23 -35.30 7.40
CA ALA A 810 -9.57 -36.56 7.05
C ALA A 810 -9.34 -36.76 5.54
N GLN A 811 -10.16 -36.16 4.69
CA GLN A 811 -9.99 -36.18 3.23
C GLN A 811 -9.07 -35.05 2.76
N PHE A 812 -9.13 -33.89 3.40
CA PHE A 812 -8.24 -32.75 3.12
C PHE A 812 -6.79 -33.11 3.45
N GLY A 813 -6.60 -33.88 4.51
CA GLY A 813 -5.30 -34.27 5.06
C GLY A 813 -4.80 -33.22 6.07
N GLU A 814 -3.51 -32.92 6.03
CA GLU A 814 -2.93 -31.92 6.89
C GLU A 814 -3.53 -30.54 6.59
N GLY A 815 -4.12 -29.90 7.60
CA GLY A 815 -4.57 -28.51 7.51
C GLY A 815 -6.07 -28.27 7.31
N SER A 816 -6.94 -29.24 7.30
CA SER A 816 -8.42 -29.18 7.26
C SER A 816 -9.11 -28.15 6.31
N PHE A 817 -8.44 -27.11 5.87
CA PHE A 817 -8.90 -26.08 4.92
C PHE A 817 -7.72 -25.31 4.29
N ASP A 818 -7.89 -24.80 3.06
CA ASP A 818 -6.85 -24.02 2.39
C ASP A 818 -6.81 -22.59 2.93
N LYS A 819 -5.61 -22.04 3.07
CA LYS A 819 -5.37 -20.70 3.59
C LYS A 819 -4.02 -20.17 3.14
N GLY A 820 -3.91 -18.85 3.11
CA GLY A 820 -2.64 -18.20 2.79
C GLY A 820 -2.69 -16.71 3.07
N ILE A 821 -1.50 -16.13 3.05
CA ILE A 821 -1.29 -14.69 3.08
C ILE A 821 -0.61 -14.26 1.79
N TYR A 822 -0.80 -13.01 1.39
CA TYR A 822 -0.14 -12.47 0.22
C TYR A 822 0.20 -10.99 0.38
N LEU A 823 1.21 -10.58 -0.37
CA LEU A 823 1.69 -9.21 -0.47
C LEU A 823 1.83 -8.86 -1.94
N THR A 824 1.17 -7.80 -2.37
CA THR A 824 1.33 -7.23 -3.71
C THR A 824 2.02 -5.88 -3.61
N ILE A 825 3.10 -5.69 -4.36
CA ILE A 825 3.87 -4.44 -4.38
C ILE A 825 3.91 -3.93 -5.81
N PRO A 826 3.38 -2.71 -6.11
CA PRO A 826 3.56 -2.09 -7.41
C PRO A 826 5.03 -1.83 -7.70
N PHE A 827 5.52 -2.22 -8.88
CA PHE A 827 6.88 -1.85 -9.29
C PHE A 827 7.05 -0.34 -9.40
N ASP A 828 5.97 0.37 -9.64
CA ASP A 828 5.94 1.83 -9.63
C ASP A 828 6.38 2.43 -8.28
N ALA A 829 6.17 1.73 -7.15
CA ALA A 829 6.67 2.13 -5.85
C ALA A 829 8.19 1.90 -5.66
N MET A 830 8.84 1.09 -6.51
CA MET A 830 10.21 0.60 -6.32
C MET A 830 11.17 1.00 -7.45
N MET A 831 10.66 1.46 -8.60
CA MET A 831 11.45 1.77 -9.79
C MET A 831 11.51 3.27 -10.06
N THR A 832 12.60 3.72 -10.67
CA THR A 832 12.79 5.12 -11.09
C THR A 832 12.00 5.50 -12.35
N ARG A 833 11.36 4.53 -12.99
CA ARG A 833 10.49 4.71 -14.16
C ARG A 833 9.10 4.18 -13.83
N SER A 834 8.05 4.84 -14.32
CA SER A 834 6.67 4.39 -14.18
C SER A 834 6.45 3.03 -14.83
N SER A 835 5.66 2.18 -14.17
CA SER A 835 5.28 0.85 -14.63
C SER A 835 3.94 0.42 -14.04
N GLY A 836 3.07 -0.19 -14.82
CA GLY A 836 1.82 -0.80 -14.37
C GLY A 836 1.99 -2.18 -13.72
N SER A 837 3.21 -2.75 -13.77
CA SER A 837 3.46 -4.09 -13.27
C SER A 837 3.49 -4.16 -11.74
N VAL A 838 3.17 -5.34 -11.20
CA VAL A 838 3.16 -5.61 -9.75
C VAL A 838 3.96 -6.87 -9.42
N ALA A 839 4.62 -6.88 -8.28
CA ALA A 839 5.19 -8.09 -7.68
C ALA A 839 4.17 -8.73 -6.74
N ASN A 840 3.89 -10.01 -6.91
CA ASN A 840 2.99 -10.78 -6.05
C ASN A 840 3.78 -11.84 -5.29
N LEU A 841 3.74 -11.74 -3.97
CA LEU A 841 4.33 -12.72 -3.06
C LEU A 841 3.18 -13.42 -2.31
N ARG A 842 3.12 -14.73 -2.42
CA ARG A 842 2.08 -15.55 -1.78
C ARG A 842 2.71 -16.66 -0.94
N TRP A 843 2.21 -16.85 0.25
CA TRP A 843 2.62 -17.91 1.16
C TRP A 843 1.42 -18.76 1.58
N ASN A 844 1.50 -20.04 1.23
CA ASN A 844 0.56 -21.05 1.66
C ASN A 844 1.28 -21.99 2.63
N PRO A 845 0.75 -22.22 3.84
CA PRO A 845 1.39 -23.15 4.79
C PRO A 845 1.59 -24.55 4.23
N VAL A 846 0.62 -25.02 3.46
CA VAL A 846 0.64 -26.37 2.85
C VAL A 846 -0.02 -26.32 1.48
N THR A 847 0.58 -26.97 0.47
CA THR A 847 -0.07 -27.16 -0.84
C THR A 847 -0.98 -28.39 -0.78
N ARG A 848 -2.26 -28.20 -1.02
CA ARG A 848 -3.29 -29.24 -1.03
C ARG A 848 -4.20 -29.10 -2.26
N ASP A 849 -4.98 -30.15 -2.52
CA ASP A 849 -5.87 -30.22 -3.67
C ASP A 849 -7.26 -29.64 -3.36
N GLY A 850 -7.74 -29.75 -2.12
CA GLY A 850 -9.02 -29.20 -1.71
C GLY A 850 -9.02 -27.67 -1.64
N GLY A 851 -10.08 -27.04 -2.13
CA GLY A 851 -10.22 -25.59 -2.17
C GLY A 851 -9.40 -24.90 -3.28
N ALA A 852 -8.78 -25.65 -4.18
CA ALA A 852 -7.94 -25.12 -5.24
C ALA A 852 -8.76 -24.49 -6.36
N LYS A 853 -8.57 -23.18 -6.62
CA LYS A 853 -9.14 -22.47 -7.77
C LYS A 853 -8.27 -22.64 -9.01
N LEU A 854 -8.89 -22.45 -10.20
CA LEU A 854 -8.17 -22.27 -11.44
C LEU A 854 -7.41 -20.92 -11.39
N ASP A 855 -6.12 -20.93 -11.73
CA ASP A 855 -5.29 -19.74 -11.82
C ASP A 855 -5.50 -19.06 -13.19
N ARG A 856 -6.38 -18.06 -13.23
CA ARG A 856 -6.74 -17.36 -14.47
C ARG A 856 -5.83 -16.17 -14.69
N LYS A 857 -5.22 -16.05 -15.87
CA LYS A 857 -4.31 -14.94 -16.20
C LYS A 857 -5.01 -13.60 -16.33
N TYR A 858 -6.26 -13.59 -16.83
CA TYR A 858 -6.99 -12.37 -17.18
C TYR A 858 -8.38 -12.30 -16.51
N PRO A 859 -8.48 -12.22 -15.17
CA PRO A 859 -9.77 -12.01 -14.50
C PRO A 859 -10.33 -10.64 -14.87
N LEU A 860 -11.61 -10.55 -15.17
CA LEU A 860 -12.26 -9.28 -15.51
C LEU A 860 -12.16 -8.23 -14.41
N TYR A 861 -12.19 -8.66 -13.14
CA TYR A 861 -12.07 -7.74 -12.01
C TYR A 861 -10.73 -6.99 -12.03
N ASP A 862 -9.63 -7.69 -12.35
CA ASP A 862 -8.30 -7.10 -12.44
C ASP A 862 -8.13 -6.27 -13.72
N LEU A 863 -8.64 -6.76 -14.87
CA LEU A 863 -8.60 -6.03 -16.14
C LEU A 863 -9.37 -4.70 -16.12
N THR A 864 -10.36 -4.58 -15.24
CA THR A 864 -11.19 -3.37 -15.12
C THR A 864 -10.83 -2.51 -13.90
N ASP A 865 -9.73 -2.79 -13.17
CA ASP A 865 -9.36 -2.08 -11.93
C ASP A 865 -9.13 -0.57 -12.14
N MET A 866 -8.67 -0.16 -13.32
CA MET A 866 -8.51 1.24 -13.69
C MET A 866 -9.84 2.04 -13.68
N GLY A 867 -10.98 1.37 -13.89
CA GLY A 867 -12.33 1.95 -13.83
C GLY A 867 -12.85 2.16 -12.41
N GLU A 868 -12.06 1.89 -11.38
CA GLU A 868 -12.46 2.13 -10.00
C GLU A 868 -12.02 3.52 -9.53
N ARG A 869 -12.91 4.23 -8.80
CA ARG A 869 -12.61 5.60 -8.29
C ARG A 869 -11.30 5.69 -7.51
N ARG A 870 -10.91 4.64 -6.81
CA ARG A 870 -9.65 4.62 -6.06
C ARG A 870 -8.40 4.65 -6.95
N SER A 871 -8.48 4.29 -8.22
CA SER A 871 -7.34 4.31 -9.13
C SER A 871 -6.73 5.71 -9.27
N LEU A 872 -7.53 6.77 -9.14
CA LEU A 872 -7.06 8.16 -9.08
C LEU A 872 -6.37 8.54 -7.76
N TRP A 873 -6.55 7.74 -6.71
CA TRP A 873 -6.01 8.04 -5.37
C TRP A 873 -4.67 7.36 -5.11
N TYR A 874 -4.24 6.48 -6.01
CA TYR A 874 -2.92 5.90 -5.90
C TYR A 874 -1.89 6.99 -6.19
N ALA A 875 -1.13 7.32 -5.17
CA ALA A 875 -0.03 8.25 -5.26
C ALA A 875 1.15 7.72 -4.46
N PRO A 876 2.38 7.91 -4.91
CA PRO A 876 3.52 7.72 -4.04
C PRO A 876 3.38 8.61 -2.82
N PRO A 877 3.97 8.24 -1.66
CA PRO A 877 4.02 9.11 -0.50
C PRO A 877 4.61 10.48 -0.86
N ASP A 878 4.07 11.53 -0.20
CA ASP A 878 4.50 12.91 -0.45
C ASP A 878 6.02 13.05 -0.41
N GLY A 879 6.60 13.71 -1.41
CA GLY A 879 8.03 13.87 -1.61
C GLY A 879 8.66 13.04 -2.75
N ALA A 880 7.94 12.08 -3.34
CA ALA A 880 8.45 11.27 -4.44
C ALA A 880 8.10 11.81 -5.84
N LEU A 881 7.28 12.84 -5.94
CA LEU A 881 6.82 13.43 -7.21
C LEU A 881 7.59 14.71 -7.61
N SER A 882 8.77 14.98 -7.06
CA SER A 882 9.57 16.13 -7.47
C SER A 882 10.98 15.72 -7.84
N PRO A 883 11.55 16.28 -8.91
CA PRO A 883 11.90 17.67 -8.98
C PRO A 883 11.00 18.52 -9.85
#